data_aa96117657afc40737e973959bf2f30b
#
_entry.id   aa96117657afc40737e973959bf2f30b
#
_cell.length_a   1.000
_cell.length_b   1.000
_cell.length_c   1.000
_cell.angle_alpha   90.00
_cell.angle_beta   90.00
_cell.angle_gamma   90.00
#
_symmetry.space_group_name_H-M   'P 1'
#
loop_
_entity.id
_entity.type
_entity.pdbx_description
1 polymer ?
#
loop_
_entity_poly.entity_id
_entity_poly.type
_entity_poly.pdbx_seq_one_letter_code
_entity_poly.pdbx_strand_id
1 'polypeptide(L)'
;MEALFPFTKFLPPQLDERVVVSRIIERLDAAVATHPLTVVCAPAGSGKTTALAAWARQVRGPVAWVRFGPDDDTLQVASAALLEGVRRVEGYLGARLEEALAKQETAASASHLATSLVNDLEDAPALHLVFDDFHELRSTDTLALFDALLDHLPSSTRIVIASRTEPALSLARRRVRGELTEIGLRDLRLDEASIRAVLGHDGEVEDEVVRSVARASRGWAAAVRLSAAGFGSEPTRGPDLVSAVQPELWRFLAEEVLDGQPDDLREFLLETSILEEMTPEVCAHVSGRTDAADVLDELERRHLFVARFAGDEGPAWRYHDLFAAFLRDRLKAGRSDVEVTALHRRAAEVLPPVRAVPHLLAAGDHERVAALAVELALAELDPSILFVVIPWVRALPAELLDRDHRLPLLLAWRDEVDGRADDIVARLQPLHDRLRSTGDDLAAAEIGLELAAGHLMRGELGEAGRLLDAAFEQPLEGWWRIAALALRMHWARESGDWALSSAAVEEAFAHTLATDDTGIHRVFASALSSQLLFVDQGPAWTLEQTRRLAARLDGPATSASLAGLRPLLAAGALLDLDLETAAEQVRRCLATSAEFGRLAWTHQEAECLLLTLALVSGDHATVRTVVDDALGRIDAPIEASMRAFYAGAAARSAYLREDLAGLDAVVGLLADVARPEEAIVRTIAETLHARLSGNADAFVAPLAEAEATQRDRRCWLETGLPGLERATILLEQGRTIAAVEAAEPTLATATELGPGILLPDVSGHVPLLRACAEAGVHPEVVQAVLAAVEASARPTAVAVPGTSERLSPRELEVLAYVAEGRSNREIATALFISDVTVKSHLTRILRKLDASSRTHAVARARELHLL
;
A
#
# COMPACT_ATOMS: atom_id res chain seq x y z
N MET A 1 -2.27 -9.11 4.96
CA MET A 1 -2.06 -9.39 3.50
C MET A 1 -2.08 -10.88 3.11
N GLU A 2 -1.89 -11.84 4.02
CA GLU A 2 -1.96 -13.29 3.70
C GLU A 2 -3.31 -13.76 3.13
N ALA A 3 -4.39 -13.02 3.31
CA ALA A 3 -5.72 -13.38 2.81
C ALA A 3 -6.08 -12.85 1.41
N LEU A 4 -5.24 -12.02 0.78
CA LEU A 4 -5.57 -11.37 -0.50
C LEU A 4 -5.40 -12.27 -1.71
N PHE A 5 -4.55 -13.28 -1.64
CA PHE A 5 -4.24 -14.15 -2.76
C PHE A 5 -4.27 -15.62 -2.36
N PRO A 6 -4.76 -16.53 -3.23
CA PRO A 6 -4.63 -17.96 -3.00
C PRO A 6 -3.15 -18.37 -3.00
N PHE A 7 -2.76 -19.21 -2.06
CA PHE A 7 -1.37 -19.70 -1.89
C PHE A 7 -0.78 -20.30 -3.17
N THR A 8 -1.62 -20.99 -3.93
CA THR A 8 -1.28 -21.63 -5.20
C THR A 8 -0.80 -20.68 -6.29
N LYS A 9 -1.05 -19.39 -6.14
CA LYS A 9 -0.61 -18.34 -7.07
C LYS A 9 0.91 -18.18 -7.08
N PHE A 10 1.56 -18.47 -5.96
CA PHE A 10 2.99 -18.22 -5.73
C PHE A 10 3.83 -19.49 -5.76
N LEU A 11 3.24 -20.61 -6.16
CA LEU A 11 3.94 -21.88 -6.25
C LEU A 11 3.95 -22.39 -7.68
N PRO A 12 5.09 -22.92 -8.16
CA PRO A 12 5.08 -23.72 -9.38
C PRO A 12 4.20 -24.95 -9.17
N PRO A 13 3.44 -25.38 -10.17
CA PRO A 13 2.63 -26.59 -10.07
C PRO A 13 3.51 -27.80 -9.77
N GLN A 14 2.99 -28.72 -8.97
CA GLN A 14 3.65 -30.00 -8.75
C GLN A 14 3.61 -30.79 -10.05
N LEU A 15 4.78 -31.20 -10.49
CA LEU A 15 4.92 -32.04 -11.69
C LEU A 15 5.06 -33.49 -11.28
N ASP A 16 4.48 -34.35 -12.09
CA ASP A 16 4.84 -35.77 -12.07
C ASP A 16 6.34 -35.89 -12.39
N GLU A 17 7.09 -36.66 -11.61
CA GLU A 17 8.55 -36.84 -11.76
C GLU A 17 8.97 -37.32 -13.16
N ARG A 18 8.03 -37.79 -13.97
CA ARG A 18 8.21 -38.36 -15.29
C ARG A 18 8.16 -37.39 -16.46
N VAL A 19 7.76 -36.14 -16.22
CA VAL A 19 7.71 -35.12 -17.28
C VAL A 19 9.03 -34.34 -17.30
N VAL A 20 10.14 -35.03 -17.51
CA VAL A 20 11.44 -34.39 -17.67
C VAL A 20 11.72 -34.21 -19.15
N VAL A 21 11.45 -33.03 -19.68
CA VAL A 21 11.86 -32.62 -21.03
C VAL A 21 13.24 -31.97 -20.93
N SER A 22 14.28 -32.79 -20.80
CA SER A 22 15.67 -32.33 -20.56
C SER A 22 16.11 -31.22 -21.51
N ARG A 23 15.76 -31.30 -22.76
CA ARG A 23 16.12 -30.32 -23.80
C ARG A 23 15.58 -28.91 -23.53
N ILE A 24 14.32 -28.76 -23.09
CA ILE A 24 13.74 -27.45 -22.83
C ILE A 24 14.29 -26.85 -21.55
N ILE A 25 14.58 -27.70 -20.54
CA ILE A 25 15.20 -27.25 -19.29
C ILE A 25 16.61 -26.74 -19.56
N GLU A 26 17.42 -27.47 -20.32
CA GLU A 26 18.77 -27.04 -20.75
C GLU A 26 18.73 -25.70 -21.50
N ARG A 27 17.72 -25.53 -22.38
CA ARG A 27 17.52 -24.29 -23.12
C ARG A 27 17.09 -23.12 -22.25
N LEU A 28 16.21 -23.34 -21.28
CA LEU A 28 15.82 -22.35 -20.28
C LEU A 28 17.02 -21.97 -19.41
N ASP A 29 17.79 -22.94 -18.96
CA ASP A 29 19.00 -22.69 -18.16
C ASP A 29 20.02 -21.84 -18.91
N ALA A 30 20.29 -22.18 -20.18
CA ALA A 30 21.17 -21.40 -21.04
C ALA A 30 20.63 -19.98 -21.29
N ALA A 31 19.33 -19.82 -21.51
CA ALA A 31 18.69 -18.54 -21.74
C ALA A 31 18.80 -17.63 -20.52
N VAL A 32 18.45 -18.13 -19.35
CA VAL A 32 18.46 -17.41 -18.07
C VAL A 32 19.88 -17.08 -17.61
N ALA A 33 20.85 -17.98 -17.88
CA ALA A 33 22.25 -17.72 -17.56
C ALA A 33 22.85 -16.55 -18.38
N THR A 34 22.35 -16.32 -19.59
CA THR A 34 22.96 -15.39 -20.54
C THR A 34 22.22 -14.06 -20.67
N HIS A 35 20.92 -14.03 -20.39
CA HIS A 35 20.07 -12.84 -20.59
C HIS A 35 19.29 -12.46 -19.33
N PRO A 36 19.07 -11.17 -19.05
CA PRO A 36 18.27 -10.70 -17.92
C PRO A 36 16.79 -11.05 -18.08
N LEU A 37 16.27 -11.12 -19.31
CA LEU A 37 14.88 -11.44 -19.61
C LEU A 37 14.78 -12.65 -20.54
N THR A 38 13.96 -13.63 -20.16
CA THR A 38 13.55 -14.74 -21.00
C THR A 38 12.03 -14.72 -21.18
N VAL A 39 11.55 -14.68 -22.42
CA VAL A 39 10.11 -14.72 -22.73
C VAL A 39 9.77 -16.07 -23.36
N VAL A 40 8.88 -16.81 -22.71
CA VAL A 40 8.33 -18.08 -23.20
C VAL A 40 6.95 -17.80 -23.77
N CYS A 41 6.86 -17.62 -25.08
CA CYS A 41 5.62 -17.25 -25.77
C CYS A 41 5.13 -18.41 -26.64
N ALA A 42 3.98 -18.98 -26.29
CA ALA A 42 3.36 -20.04 -27.07
C ALA A 42 1.87 -20.20 -26.68
N PRO A 43 1.04 -20.77 -27.58
CA PRO A 43 -0.37 -21.01 -27.32
C PRO A 43 -0.64 -21.82 -26.05
N ALA A 44 -1.88 -21.85 -25.62
CA ALA A 44 -2.31 -22.68 -24.51
C ALA A 44 -1.99 -24.17 -24.76
N GLY A 45 -1.73 -24.91 -23.69
CA GLY A 45 -1.41 -26.35 -23.80
C GLY A 45 -0.03 -26.69 -24.38
N SER A 46 0.82 -25.71 -24.72
CA SER A 46 2.17 -25.91 -25.24
C SER A 46 3.17 -26.40 -24.20
N GLY A 47 2.81 -26.45 -22.92
CA GLY A 47 3.67 -26.89 -21.82
C GLY A 47 4.55 -25.80 -21.20
N LYS A 48 4.25 -24.52 -21.42
CA LYS A 48 5.01 -23.39 -20.82
C LYS A 48 5.18 -23.51 -19.31
N THR A 49 4.07 -23.52 -18.59
CA THR A 49 4.05 -23.63 -17.13
C THR A 49 4.74 -24.90 -16.65
N THR A 50 4.52 -26.03 -17.33
CA THR A 50 5.17 -27.30 -17.03
C THR A 50 6.69 -27.24 -17.20
N ALA A 51 7.15 -26.64 -18.30
CA ALA A 51 8.58 -26.46 -18.57
C ALA A 51 9.25 -25.54 -17.54
N LEU A 52 8.59 -24.42 -17.22
CA LEU A 52 9.08 -23.48 -16.21
C LEU A 52 9.10 -24.11 -14.81
N ALA A 53 8.06 -24.86 -14.43
CA ALA A 53 8.02 -25.54 -13.14
C ALA A 53 9.09 -26.64 -13.03
N ALA A 54 9.36 -27.37 -14.13
CA ALA A 54 10.44 -28.35 -14.18
C ALA A 54 11.82 -27.69 -14.06
N TRP A 55 12.02 -26.57 -14.76
CA TRP A 55 13.23 -25.77 -14.67
C TRP A 55 13.42 -25.18 -13.28
N ALA A 56 12.39 -24.60 -12.68
CA ALA A 56 12.43 -23.98 -11.35
C ALA A 56 12.87 -24.94 -10.23
N ARG A 57 12.65 -26.25 -10.40
CA ARG A 57 13.11 -27.29 -9.46
C ARG A 57 14.60 -27.62 -9.56
N GLN A 58 15.23 -27.31 -10.70
CA GLN A 58 16.61 -27.69 -11.00
C GLN A 58 17.55 -26.48 -11.01
N VAL A 59 17.03 -25.27 -11.24
CA VAL A 59 17.84 -24.04 -11.30
C VAL A 59 18.53 -23.79 -9.96
N ARG A 60 19.76 -23.28 -10.03
CA ARG A 60 20.51 -22.89 -8.83
C ARG A 60 20.07 -21.49 -8.40
N GLY A 61 19.60 -21.38 -7.18
CA GLY A 61 19.15 -20.12 -6.58
C GLY A 61 17.64 -20.09 -6.32
N PRO A 62 17.19 -19.11 -5.56
CA PRO A 62 15.79 -18.95 -5.20
C PRO A 62 14.94 -18.53 -6.40
N VAL A 63 13.69 -19.00 -6.44
CA VAL A 63 12.71 -18.70 -7.48
C VAL A 63 11.47 -18.09 -6.83
N ALA A 64 11.16 -16.84 -7.15
CA ALA A 64 9.89 -16.23 -6.83
C ALA A 64 8.93 -16.46 -8.01
N TRP A 65 7.85 -17.18 -7.74
CA TRP A 65 6.83 -17.52 -8.73
C TRP A 65 5.61 -16.63 -8.53
N VAL A 66 5.11 -16.00 -9.59
CA VAL A 66 3.85 -15.27 -9.57
C VAL A 66 3.04 -15.69 -10.79
N ARG A 67 1.85 -16.22 -10.57
CA ARG A 67 0.89 -16.53 -11.64
C ARG A 67 -0.17 -15.45 -11.67
N PHE A 68 -0.39 -14.82 -12.83
CA PHE A 68 -1.40 -13.78 -13.00
C PHE A 68 -2.73 -14.37 -13.47
N GLY A 69 -3.82 -13.74 -13.03
CA GLY A 69 -5.19 -14.01 -13.45
C GLY A 69 -5.87 -12.72 -13.92
N PRO A 70 -7.11 -12.81 -14.44
CA PRO A 70 -7.85 -11.65 -14.95
C PRO A 70 -8.05 -10.53 -13.92
N ASP A 71 -8.15 -10.89 -12.64
CA ASP A 71 -8.38 -9.94 -11.54
C ASP A 71 -7.11 -9.19 -11.11
N ASP A 72 -5.95 -9.57 -11.65
CA ASP A 72 -4.66 -8.96 -11.30
C ASP A 72 -4.30 -7.75 -12.18
N ASP A 73 -5.13 -7.41 -13.16
CA ASP A 73 -4.83 -6.39 -14.17
C ASP A 73 -5.07 -4.96 -13.67
N THR A 74 -4.66 -4.69 -12.43
CA THR A 74 -4.54 -3.34 -11.89
C THR A 74 -3.15 -3.14 -11.31
N LEU A 75 -2.65 -1.90 -11.38
CA LEU A 75 -1.31 -1.57 -10.90
C LEU A 75 -1.10 -2.00 -9.44
N GLN A 76 -2.11 -1.79 -8.60
CA GLN A 76 -2.07 -2.10 -7.18
C GLN A 76 -2.02 -3.62 -6.93
N VAL A 77 -2.93 -4.37 -7.57
CA VAL A 77 -3.02 -5.82 -7.35
C VAL A 77 -1.80 -6.53 -7.92
N ALA A 78 -1.35 -6.14 -9.11
CA ALA A 78 -0.14 -6.69 -9.71
C ALA A 78 1.11 -6.43 -8.84
N SER A 79 1.24 -5.20 -8.31
CA SER A 79 2.34 -4.85 -7.41
C SER A 79 2.29 -5.62 -6.08
N ALA A 80 1.09 -5.78 -5.51
CA ALA A 80 0.90 -6.59 -4.30
C ALA A 80 1.23 -8.08 -4.55
N ALA A 81 0.87 -8.61 -5.72
CA ALA A 81 1.26 -9.97 -6.12
C ALA A 81 2.78 -10.12 -6.28
N LEU A 82 3.47 -9.12 -6.84
CA LEU A 82 4.93 -9.10 -6.90
C LEU A 82 5.55 -9.11 -5.51
N LEU A 83 5.06 -8.25 -4.62
CA LEU A 83 5.51 -8.16 -3.23
C LEU A 83 5.39 -9.50 -2.52
N GLU A 84 4.22 -10.13 -2.58
CA GLU A 84 3.98 -11.43 -1.96
C GLU A 84 4.88 -12.52 -2.56
N GLY A 85 5.06 -12.52 -3.89
CA GLY A 85 5.94 -13.46 -4.57
C GLY A 85 7.39 -13.39 -4.10
N VAL A 86 7.95 -12.20 -3.95
CA VAL A 86 9.35 -12.04 -3.50
C VAL A 86 9.50 -12.36 -2.01
N ARG A 87 8.53 -12.02 -1.18
CA ARG A 87 8.52 -12.30 0.27
C ARG A 87 8.51 -13.78 0.60
N ARG A 88 7.86 -14.59 -0.21
CA ARG A 88 7.84 -16.06 -0.02
C ARG A 88 9.20 -16.70 -0.22
N VAL A 89 10.08 -16.03 -0.93
CA VAL A 89 11.45 -16.50 -1.11
C VAL A 89 12.33 -16.09 0.07
N GLU A 90 12.27 -14.83 0.43
CA GLU A 90 13.01 -14.24 1.55
C GLU A 90 12.12 -13.19 2.23
N GLY A 91 11.71 -13.45 3.46
CA GLY A 91 10.69 -12.69 4.18
C GLY A 91 11.00 -11.20 4.40
N TYR A 92 12.26 -10.77 4.20
CA TYR A 92 12.66 -9.36 4.29
C TYR A 92 12.62 -8.62 2.95
N LEU A 93 12.46 -9.35 1.82
CA LEU A 93 12.39 -8.72 0.49
C LEU A 93 11.05 -7.99 0.31
N GLY A 94 11.09 -6.90 -0.43
CA GLY A 94 9.92 -6.12 -0.78
C GLY A 94 9.53 -5.05 0.24
N ALA A 95 10.40 -4.72 1.20
CA ALA A 95 10.09 -3.71 2.20
C ALA A 95 9.88 -2.31 1.60
N ARG A 96 10.69 -1.93 0.59
CA ARG A 96 10.53 -0.65 -0.12
C ARG A 96 9.35 -0.67 -1.07
N LEU A 97 9.08 -1.81 -1.72
CA LEU A 97 7.88 -1.97 -2.55
C LEU A 97 6.63 -1.90 -1.66
N GLU A 98 6.64 -2.55 -0.50
CA GLU A 98 5.57 -2.45 0.49
C GLU A 98 5.39 -1.00 0.94
N GLU A 99 6.48 -0.31 1.28
CA GLU A 99 6.46 1.10 1.61
C GLU A 99 5.92 1.95 0.45
N ALA A 100 6.29 1.66 -0.79
CA ALA A 100 5.81 2.37 -1.97
C ALA A 100 4.33 2.07 -2.30
N LEU A 101 3.90 0.81 -2.18
CA LEU A 101 2.49 0.41 -2.30
C LEU A 101 1.65 1.05 -1.23
N ALA A 102 2.21 1.17 -0.12
CA ALA A 102 1.67 1.76 1.03
C ALA A 102 1.66 3.32 0.94
N LYS A 103 2.58 4.00 0.32
CA LYS A 103 2.59 5.42 -0.01
C LYS A 103 1.71 5.76 -1.22
N GLN A 104 0.67 4.99 -1.52
CA GLN A 104 -0.20 5.26 -2.67
C GLN A 104 -0.68 6.72 -2.67
N GLU A 105 0.15 7.56 -3.27
CA GLU A 105 -0.30 8.76 -3.94
C GLU A 105 -1.32 8.36 -5.00
N THR A 106 -2.32 9.16 -5.21
CA THR A 106 -3.25 9.07 -6.35
C THR A 106 -2.52 8.96 -7.70
N ALA A 107 -1.20 8.93 -7.66
CA ALA A 107 -0.25 8.73 -8.75
C ALA A 107 1.06 8.09 -8.26
N ALA A 108 1.04 7.00 -7.48
CA ALA A 108 2.23 6.17 -7.42
C ALA A 108 2.45 5.65 -8.83
N SER A 109 3.34 6.32 -9.56
CA SER A 109 3.59 5.96 -10.96
C SER A 109 4.13 4.54 -10.97
N ALA A 110 3.75 3.78 -11.97
CA ALA A 110 4.31 2.46 -12.24
C ALA A 110 5.84 2.44 -12.09
N SER A 111 6.50 3.53 -12.48
CA SER A 111 7.94 3.74 -12.35
C SER A 111 8.42 3.81 -10.89
N HIS A 112 7.65 4.42 -9.99
CA HIS A 112 8.03 4.50 -8.58
C HIS A 112 7.95 3.13 -7.89
N LEU A 113 6.87 2.37 -8.15
CA LEU A 113 6.71 1.01 -7.61
C LEU A 113 7.78 0.07 -8.16
N ALA A 114 8.08 0.18 -9.46
CA ALA A 114 9.17 -0.58 -10.08
C ALA A 114 10.52 -0.25 -9.46
N THR A 115 10.84 1.05 -9.25
CA THR A 115 12.10 1.48 -8.64
C THR A 115 12.22 0.96 -7.19
N SER A 116 11.14 0.97 -6.44
CA SER A 116 11.12 0.44 -5.08
C SER A 116 11.42 -1.05 -5.04
N LEU A 117 10.80 -1.83 -5.94
CA LEU A 117 11.10 -3.26 -6.08
C LEU A 117 12.54 -3.52 -6.56
N VAL A 118 13.03 -2.74 -7.53
CA VAL A 118 14.42 -2.84 -7.99
C VAL A 118 15.40 -2.63 -6.85
N ASN A 119 15.18 -1.61 -6.02
CA ASN A 119 16.03 -1.33 -4.86
C ASN A 119 15.98 -2.45 -3.81
N ASP A 120 14.84 -3.13 -3.64
CA ASP A 120 14.74 -4.32 -2.79
C ASP A 120 15.51 -5.51 -3.39
N LEU A 121 15.44 -5.67 -4.73
CA LEU A 121 16.12 -6.74 -5.45
C LEU A 121 17.65 -6.53 -5.55
N GLU A 122 18.14 -5.30 -5.48
CA GLU A 122 19.58 -5.02 -5.43
C GLU A 122 20.22 -5.54 -4.14
N ASP A 123 19.47 -5.49 -3.04
CA ASP A 123 19.91 -6.00 -1.75
C ASP A 123 19.70 -7.54 -1.61
N ALA A 124 19.10 -8.18 -2.60
CA ALA A 124 18.78 -9.59 -2.60
C ALA A 124 19.95 -10.47 -3.14
N PRO A 125 20.07 -11.72 -2.67
CA PRO A 125 20.89 -12.71 -3.36
C PRO A 125 20.37 -12.93 -4.79
N ALA A 126 21.17 -13.61 -5.63
CA ALA A 126 20.74 -13.93 -6.99
C ALA A 126 19.37 -14.60 -7.00
N LEU A 127 18.39 -13.99 -7.67
CA LEU A 127 16.97 -14.35 -7.62
C LEU A 127 16.41 -14.52 -9.03
N HIS A 128 15.54 -15.53 -9.22
CA HIS A 128 14.77 -15.71 -10.44
C HIS A 128 13.31 -15.34 -10.19
N LEU A 129 12.77 -14.38 -10.96
CA LEU A 129 11.35 -14.03 -10.95
C LEU A 129 10.66 -14.72 -12.11
N VAL A 130 9.67 -15.54 -11.83
CA VAL A 130 8.86 -16.24 -12.84
C VAL A 130 7.47 -15.68 -12.85
N PHE A 131 7.07 -15.11 -13.99
CA PHE A 131 5.74 -14.57 -14.23
C PHE A 131 4.97 -15.46 -15.17
N ASP A 132 4.06 -16.25 -14.61
CA ASP A 132 3.23 -17.19 -15.38
C ASP A 132 1.88 -16.56 -15.74
N ASP A 133 1.33 -16.95 -16.90
CA ASP A 133 0.09 -16.42 -17.49
C ASP A 133 0.08 -14.89 -17.65
N PHE A 134 1.22 -14.27 -17.98
CA PHE A 134 1.40 -12.82 -18.11
C PHE A 134 0.44 -12.13 -19.09
N HIS A 135 -0.14 -12.86 -20.04
CA HIS A 135 -1.12 -12.36 -21.00
C HIS A 135 -2.45 -11.89 -20.38
N GLU A 136 -2.68 -12.18 -19.12
CA GLU A 136 -3.82 -11.69 -18.36
C GLU A 136 -3.67 -10.19 -18.00
N LEU A 137 -2.44 -9.68 -17.97
CA LEU A 137 -2.16 -8.27 -17.72
C LEU A 137 -2.25 -7.47 -19.03
N ARG A 138 -3.16 -6.52 -19.09
CA ARG A 138 -3.48 -5.71 -20.28
C ARG A 138 -3.51 -4.21 -20.01
N SER A 139 -3.68 -3.83 -18.73
CA SER A 139 -3.72 -2.43 -18.31
C SER A 139 -2.41 -1.72 -18.64
N THR A 140 -2.49 -0.53 -19.23
CA THR A 140 -1.32 0.27 -19.58
C THR A 140 -0.44 0.57 -18.38
N ASP A 141 -1.05 0.86 -17.23
CA ASP A 141 -0.34 1.19 -16.00
C ASP A 141 0.36 -0.03 -15.42
N THR A 142 -0.30 -1.19 -15.46
CA THR A 142 0.29 -2.45 -15.03
C THR A 142 1.46 -2.85 -15.93
N LEU A 143 1.32 -2.73 -17.24
CA LEU A 143 2.41 -3.02 -18.18
C LEU A 143 3.58 -2.05 -18.03
N ALA A 144 3.30 -0.78 -17.73
CA ALA A 144 4.34 0.22 -17.46
C ALA A 144 5.18 -0.11 -16.21
N LEU A 145 4.58 -0.75 -15.19
CA LEU A 145 5.31 -1.26 -14.02
C LEU A 145 6.38 -2.28 -14.43
N PHE A 146 6.01 -3.25 -15.27
CA PHE A 146 6.94 -4.28 -15.71
C PHE A 146 7.99 -3.75 -16.69
N ASP A 147 7.64 -2.81 -17.56
CA ASP A 147 8.63 -2.14 -18.41
C ASP A 147 9.66 -1.36 -17.59
N ALA A 148 9.20 -0.62 -16.57
CA ALA A 148 10.09 0.12 -15.67
C ALA A 148 10.95 -0.83 -14.79
N LEU A 149 10.38 -1.95 -14.31
CA LEU A 149 11.15 -2.98 -13.60
C LEU A 149 12.26 -3.56 -14.48
N LEU A 150 11.94 -3.89 -15.71
CA LEU A 150 12.90 -4.44 -16.68
C LEU A 150 13.96 -3.44 -17.12
N ASP A 151 13.69 -2.13 -17.10
CA ASP A 151 14.66 -1.09 -17.47
C ASP A 151 15.78 -0.91 -16.44
N HIS A 152 15.52 -1.30 -15.19
CA HIS A 152 16.43 -1.10 -14.06
C HIS A 152 16.75 -2.41 -13.30
N LEU A 153 16.55 -3.56 -13.97
CA LEU A 153 16.72 -4.87 -13.32
C LEU A 153 18.15 -5.08 -12.84
N PRO A 154 18.36 -5.45 -11.54
CA PRO A 154 19.68 -5.75 -11.01
C PRO A 154 20.36 -6.91 -11.75
N SER A 155 21.68 -6.86 -11.87
CA SER A 155 22.45 -7.89 -12.57
C SER A 155 22.37 -9.28 -11.90
N SER A 156 22.01 -9.33 -10.60
CA SER A 156 21.77 -10.55 -9.82
C SER A 156 20.40 -11.18 -10.08
N THR A 157 19.45 -10.43 -10.65
CA THR A 157 18.06 -10.87 -10.87
C THR A 157 17.84 -11.28 -12.32
N ARG A 158 17.03 -12.31 -12.52
CA ARG A 158 16.60 -12.80 -13.84
C ARG A 158 15.08 -12.88 -13.88
N ILE A 159 14.50 -12.47 -15.00
CA ILE A 159 13.05 -12.56 -15.19
C ILE A 159 12.73 -13.54 -16.29
N VAL A 160 11.76 -14.41 -16.01
CA VAL A 160 11.19 -15.36 -16.97
C VAL A 160 9.69 -15.11 -17.07
N ILE A 161 9.20 -14.77 -18.26
CA ILE A 161 7.80 -14.48 -18.53
C ILE A 161 7.20 -15.60 -19.37
N ALA A 162 6.12 -16.24 -18.89
CA ALA A 162 5.30 -17.12 -19.70
C ALA A 162 4.02 -16.42 -20.15
N SER A 163 3.75 -16.44 -21.44
CA SER A 163 2.59 -15.76 -22.04
C SER A 163 2.00 -16.58 -23.20
N ARG A 164 0.70 -16.40 -23.46
CA ARG A 164 0.05 -17.01 -24.65
C ARG A 164 0.30 -16.20 -25.93
N THR A 165 0.40 -14.90 -25.76
CA THR A 165 0.68 -13.93 -26.81
C THR A 165 1.94 -13.17 -26.47
N GLU A 166 2.54 -12.49 -27.45
CA GLU A 166 3.66 -11.61 -27.18
C GLU A 166 3.27 -10.57 -26.12
N PRO A 167 4.00 -10.48 -24.99
CA PRO A 167 3.72 -9.47 -23.96
C PRO A 167 3.78 -8.06 -24.55
N ALA A 168 2.81 -7.22 -24.20
CA ALA A 168 2.77 -5.83 -24.67
C ALA A 168 3.77 -4.95 -23.91
N LEU A 169 5.02 -5.40 -23.84
CA LEU A 169 6.17 -4.74 -23.23
C LEU A 169 7.10 -4.20 -24.33
N SER A 170 8.02 -3.33 -23.96
CA SER A 170 9.01 -2.72 -24.89
C SER A 170 10.08 -3.73 -25.36
N LEU A 171 9.66 -4.90 -25.86
CA LEU A 171 10.54 -6.02 -26.21
C LEU A 171 11.46 -5.71 -27.40
N ALA A 172 11.00 -4.93 -28.38
CA ALA A 172 11.78 -4.57 -29.55
C ALA A 172 13.11 -3.87 -29.19
N ARG A 173 13.07 -2.96 -28.22
CA ARG A 173 14.26 -2.27 -27.71
C ARG A 173 15.24 -3.25 -27.03
N ARG A 174 14.73 -4.24 -26.29
CA ARG A 174 15.53 -5.24 -25.58
C ARG A 174 16.14 -6.27 -26.53
N ARG A 175 15.44 -6.63 -27.60
CA ARG A 175 16.00 -7.46 -28.68
C ARG A 175 17.24 -6.81 -29.30
N VAL A 176 17.16 -5.51 -29.61
CA VAL A 176 18.28 -4.76 -30.19
C VAL A 176 19.48 -4.69 -29.22
N ARG A 177 19.23 -4.64 -27.91
CA ARG A 177 20.29 -4.59 -26.90
C ARG A 177 20.87 -5.95 -26.53
N GLY A 178 20.30 -7.04 -27.02
CA GLY A 178 20.70 -8.38 -26.62
C GLY A 178 20.37 -8.72 -25.17
N GLU A 179 19.34 -8.13 -24.62
CA GLU A 179 18.88 -8.30 -23.23
C GLU A 179 17.74 -9.33 -23.13
N LEU A 180 17.29 -9.88 -24.25
CA LEU A 180 16.11 -10.76 -24.35
C LEU A 180 16.45 -12.04 -25.08
N THR A 181 16.02 -13.18 -24.50
CA THR A 181 15.89 -14.46 -25.21
C THR A 181 14.43 -14.87 -25.30
N GLU A 182 14.05 -15.38 -26.46
CA GLU A 182 12.69 -15.83 -26.74
C GLU A 182 12.66 -17.34 -26.96
N ILE A 183 11.73 -18.01 -26.28
CA ILE A 183 11.45 -19.43 -26.42
C ILE A 183 10.03 -19.53 -26.97
N GLY A 184 9.91 -20.04 -28.18
CA GLY A 184 8.64 -20.13 -28.87
C GLY A 184 8.05 -21.54 -28.92
N LEU A 185 6.91 -21.66 -29.61
CA LEU A 185 6.22 -22.94 -29.79
C LEU A 185 7.12 -24.02 -30.35
N ARG A 186 8.05 -23.67 -31.27
CA ARG A 186 8.97 -24.67 -31.87
C ARG A 186 9.92 -25.29 -30.86
N ASP A 187 10.33 -24.51 -29.86
CA ASP A 187 11.26 -24.92 -28.83
C ASP A 187 10.59 -25.81 -27.78
N LEU A 188 9.29 -25.56 -27.54
CA LEU A 188 8.46 -26.32 -26.58
C LEU A 188 7.91 -27.63 -27.13
N ARG A 189 8.05 -27.90 -28.44
CA ARG A 189 7.59 -29.15 -29.03
C ARG A 189 8.33 -30.37 -28.48
N LEU A 190 7.55 -31.38 -28.08
CA LEU A 190 8.07 -32.65 -27.62
C LEU A 190 8.62 -33.43 -28.84
N ASP A 191 9.82 -33.94 -28.72
CA ASP A 191 10.39 -34.88 -29.65
C ASP A 191 9.91 -36.31 -29.36
N GLU A 192 10.22 -37.25 -30.23
CA GLU A 192 9.79 -38.65 -30.08
C GLU A 192 10.26 -39.30 -28.75
N ALA A 193 11.44 -38.91 -28.25
CA ALA A 193 11.95 -39.37 -26.97
C ALA A 193 11.10 -38.85 -25.80
N SER A 194 10.77 -37.59 -25.83
CA SER A 194 9.90 -36.95 -24.84
C SER A 194 8.47 -37.47 -24.91
N ILE A 195 7.95 -37.70 -26.12
CA ILE A 195 6.63 -38.30 -26.36
C ILE A 195 6.61 -39.75 -25.77
N ARG A 196 7.65 -40.54 -26.03
CA ARG A 196 7.77 -41.88 -25.46
C ARG A 196 7.77 -41.87 -23.94
N ALA A 197 8.50 -40.92 -23.34
CA ALA A 197 8.53 -40.78 -21.89
C ALA A 197 7.15 -40.42 -21.30
N VAL A 198 6.37 -39.60 -21.99
CA VAL A 198 5.00 -39.20 -21.58
C VAL A 198 4.01 -40.35 -21.75
N LEU A 199 4.15 -41.16 -22.81
CA LEU A 199 3.28 -42.30 -23.11
C LEU A 199 3.61 -43.56 -22.31
N GLY A 200 4.87 -43.78 -21.92
CA GLY A 200 5.40 -45.03 -21.37
C GLY A 200 5.13 -45.27 -19.88
N HIS A 201 3.93 -44.95 -19.39
CA HIS A 201 3.60 -45.03 -17.95
C HIS A 201 3.61 -46.49 -17.39
N ASP A 202 3.27 -47.51 -18.16
CA ASP A 202 3.13 -48.88 -17.68
C ASP A 202 3.75 -49.97 -18.58
N GLY A 203 4.64 -49.62 -19.51
CA GLY A 203 5.26 -50.61 -20.38
C GLY A 203 6.05 -50.04 -21.56
N GLU A 204 6.68 -50.94 -22.37
CA GLU A 204 7.31 -50.53 -23.62
C GLU A 204 6.26 -50.08 -24.64
N VAL A 205 6.29 -48.77 -24.98
CA VAL A 205 5.43 -48.21 -26.02
C VAL A 205 6.03 -48.55 -27.39
N GLU A 206 5.24 -49.17 -28.26
CA GLU A 206 5.67 -49.51 -29.64
C GLU A 206 6.08 -48.23 -30.40
N ASP A 207 7.17 -48.33 -31.17
CA ASP A 207 7.70 -47.22 -31.99
C ASP A 207 6.66 -46.66 -32.96
N GLU A 208 5.75 -47.49 -33.46
CA GLU A 208 4.68 -47.07 -34.36
C GLU A 208 3.67 -46.16 -33.67
N VAL A 209 3.35 -46.43 -32.39
CA VAL A 209 2.46 -45.61 -31.56
C VAL A 209 3.11 -44.23 -31.29
N VAL A 210 4.40 -44.23 -30.91
CA VAL A 210 5.13 -42.96 -30.68
C VAL A 210 5.16 -42.13 -31.95
N ARG A 211 5.47 -42.76 -33.11
CA ARG A 211 5.47 -42.05 -34.40
C ARG A 211 4.09 -41.56 -34.82
N SER A 212 3.04 -42.31 -34.53
CA SER A 212 1.67 -41.90 -34.79
C SER A 212 1.29 -40.68 -33.98
N VAL A 213 1.53 -40.72 -32.65
CA VAL A 213 1.27 -39.59 -31.75
C VAL A 213 2.15 -38.37 -32.11
N ALA A 214 3.42 -38.60 -32.45
CA ALA A 214 4.32 -37.51 -32.88
C ALA A 214 3.80 -36.78 -34.14
N ARG A 215 3.32 -37.57 -35.12
CA ARG A 215 2.72 -37.03 -36.34
C ARG A 215 1.43 -36.28 -36.05
N ALA A 216 0.55 -36.89 -35.26
CA ALA A 216 -0.76 -36.34 -34.91
C ALA A 216 -0.65 -35.05 -34.09
N SER A 217 0.14 -35.10 -33.00
CA SER A 217 0.32 -33.96 -32.08
C SER A 217 1.28 -32.93 -32.60
N ARG A 218 2.16 -33.25 -33.58
CA ARG A 218 3.30 -32.44 -33.99
C ARG A 218 4.17 -31.97 -32.80
N GLY A 219 4.24 -32.83 -31.77
CA GLY A 219 4.94 -32.52 -30.53
C GLY A 219 4.25 -31.52 -29.60
N TRP A 220 2.97 -31.21 -29.80
CA TRP A 220 2.23 -30.34 -28.92
C TRP A 220 1.90 -31.02 -27.58
N ALA A 221 2.43 -30.49 -26.47
CA ALA A 221 2.43 -31.14 -25.17
C ALA A 221 1.03 -31.57 -24.67
N ALA A 222 0.02 -30.71 -24.82
CA ALA A 222 -1.35 -31.02 -24.42
C ALA A 222 -1.94 -32.20 -25.24
N ALA A 223 -1.72 -32.22 -26.56
CA ALA A 223 -2.20 -33.28 -27.42
C ALA A 223 -1.49 -34.59 -27.09
N VAL A 224 -0.19 -34.60 -26.78
CA VAL A 224 0.54 -35.80 -26.35
C VAL A 224 -0.01 -36.32 -25.02
N ARG A 225 -0.29 -35.45 -24.06
CA ARG A 225 -0.89 -35.87 -22.76
C ARG A 225 -2.31 -36.35 -22.91
N LEU A 226 -3.13 -35.72 -23.74
CA LEU A 226 -4.46 -36.22 -24.08
C LEU A 226 -4.40 -37.62 -24.71
N SER A 227 -3.47 -37.81 -25.65
CA SER A 227 -3.23 -39.13 -26.24
C SER A 227 -2.85 -40.15 -25.18
N ALA A 228 -1.94 -39.80 -24.26
CA ALA A 228 -1.53 -40.73 -23.20
C ALA A 228 -2.69 -41.12 -22.26
N ALA A 229 -3.57 -40.19 -21.93
CA ALA A 229 -4.76 -40.44 -21.10
C ALA A 229 -5.78 -41.35 -21.80
N GLY A 230 -5.89 -41.29 -23.13
CA GLY A 230 -6.74 -42.19 -23.95
C GLY A 230 -6.19 -43.62 -24.12
N PHE A 231 -4.88 -43.86 -23.92
CA PHE A 231 -4.28 -45.18 -24.05
C PHE A 231 -4.63 -46.18 -22.93
N GLY A 232 -5.24 -45.71 -21.82
CA GLY A 232 -5.67 -46.62 -20.73
C GLY A 232 -6.89 -47.47 -21.02
N SER A 233 -7.60 -47.28 -22.11
CA SER A 233 -8.79 -48.01 -22.54
C SER A 233 -8.67 -48.37 -24.02
N GLU A 234 -8.32 -49.57 -24.35
CA GLU A 234 -8.14 -50.21 -25.67
C GLU A 234 -7.58 -49.33 -26.82
N PRO A 235 -6.56 -49.80 -27.56
CA PRO A 235 -5.92 -49.02 -28.62
C PRO A 235 -6.85 -48.92 -29.84
N THR A 236 -7.55 -47.79 -29.96
CA THR A 236 -8.29 -47.46 -31.20
C THR A 236 -7.29 -47.05 -32.27
N ARG A 237 -7.12 -47.86 -33.25
CA ARG A 237 -6.35 -47.62 -34.47
C ARG A 237 -7.08 -46.60 -35.35
N GLY A 238 -6.61 -45.40 -35.45
CA GLY A 238 -7.12 -44.38 -36.35
C GLY A 238 -6.04 -43.50 -36.96
N PRO A 239 -5.89 -43.47 -38.30
CA PRO A 239 -4.78 -42.81 -38.98
C PRO A 239 -4.91 -41.31 -39.25
N ASP A 240 -5.99 -40.64 -38.88
CA ASP A 240 -6.29 -39.30 -39.38
C ASP A 240 -6.30 -38.15 -38.35
N LEU A 241 -5.51 -38.29 -37.31
CA LEU A 241 -5.37 -37.17 -36.31
C LEU A 241 -4.48 -35.99 -36.80
N VAL A 242 -4.30 -35.83 -38.11
CA VAL A 242 -3.15 -35.15 -38.68
C VAL A 242 -3.35 -33.68 -39.07
N SER A 243 -4.51 -33.14 -39.12
CA SER A 243 -4.60 -31.79 -39.69
C SER A 243 -5.34 -30.75 -38.87
N ALA A 244 -4.80 -30.28 -37.84
CA ALA A 244 -4.96 -28.91 -37.37
C ALA A 244 -4.57 -28.79 -35.91
N VAL A 245 -3.50 -28.10 -35.62
CA VAL A 245 -3.25 -27.46 -34.33
C VAL A 245 -4.20 -26.28 -34.25
N GLN A 246 -5.49 -26.54 -34.09
CA GLN A 246 -6.54 -25.51 -33.92
C GLN A 246 -7.37 -25.80 -32.66
N PRO A 247 -8.05 -24.82 -32.10
CA PRO A 247 -8.95 -24.99 -30.94
C PRO A 247 -9.96 -26.14 -31.11
N GLU A 248 -10.30 -26.49 -32.33
CA GLU A 248 -11.20 -27.60 -32.67
C GLU A 248 -10.60 -28.97 -32.39
N LEU A 249 -9.29 -29.16 -32.63
CA LEU A 249 -8.61 -30.43 -32.25
C LEU A 249 -8.55 -30.59 -30.74
N TRP A 250 -8.31 -29.52 -30.02
CA TRP A 250 -8.35 -29.51 -28.56
C TRP A 250 -9.73 -29.92 -28.03
N ARG A 251 -10.76 -29.36 -28.60
CA ARG A 251 -12.15 -29.67 -28.24
C ARG A 251 -12.49 -31.12 -28.55
N PHE A 252 -12.08 -31.61 -29.73
CA PHE A 252 -12.29 -33.01 -30.12
C PHE A 252 -11.56 -33.98 -29.18
N LEU A 253 -10.26 -33.73 -28.87
CA LEU A 253 -9.49 -34.58 -27.97
C LEU A 253 -10.02 -34.54 -26.52
N ALA A 254 -10.51 -33.36 -26.06
CA ALA A 254 -11.15 -33.25 -24.76
C ALA A 254 -12.52 -33.95 -24.72
N GLU A 255 -13.29 -33.93 -25.81
CA GLU A 255 -14.54 -34.68 -25.97
C GLU A 255 -14.27 -36.18 -25.92
N GLU A 256 -13.28 -36.68 -26.66
CA GLU A 256 -12.90 -38.10 -26.61
C GLU A 256 -12.45 -38.56 -25.23
N VAL A 257 -11.69 -37.69 -24.51
CA VAL A 257 -11.26 -37.99 -23.15
C VAL A 257 -12.43 -38.00 -22.18
N LEU A 258 -13.37 -37.05 -22.30
CA LEU A 258 -14.53 -36.94 -21.40
C LEU A 258 -15.53 -38.08 -21.67
N ASP A 259 -15.83 -38.35 -22.94
CA ASP A 259 -16.81 -39.33 -23.34
C ASP A 259 -16.28 -40.76 -23.10
N GLY A 260 -14.97 -40.98 -23.07
CA GLY A 260 -14.32 -42.22 -22.68
C GLY A 260 -14.32 -42.51 -21.18
N GLN A 261 -14.77 -41.60 -20.33
CA GLN A 261 -14.83 -41.83 -18.88
C GLN A 261 -16.16 -42.48 -18.48
N PRO A 262 -16.16 -43.29 -17.39
CA PRO A 262 -17.39 -43.74 -16.74
C PRO A 262 -18.35 -42.59 -16.44
N ASP A 263 -19.67 -42.84 -16.53
CA ASP A 263 -20.67 -41.82 -16.36
C ASP A 263 -20.56 -41.04 -15.06
N ASP A 264 -20.26 -41.73 -13.98
CA ASP A 264 -20.08 -41.14 -12.63
C ASP A 264 -18.85 -40.23 -12.54
N LEU A 265 -17.75 -40.60 -13.22
CA LEU A 265 -16.54 -39.76 -13.25
C LEU A 265 -16.73 -38.53 -14.15
N ARG A 266 -17.44 -38.72 -15.29
CA ARG A 266 -17.78 -37.65 -16.19
C ARG A 266 -18.66 -36.61 -15.50
N GLU A 267 -19.66 -37.08 -14.73
CA GLU A 267 -20.52 -36.21 -13.95
C GLU A 267 -19.73 -35.42 -12.90
N PHE A 268 -18.86 -36.07 -12.16
CA PHE A 268 -17.97 -35.40 -11.20
C PHE A 268 -17.10 -34.31 -11.85
N LEU A 269 -16.47 -34.61 -13.00
CA LEU A 269 -15.66 -33.63 -13.74
C LEU A 269 -16.47 -32.39 -14.13
N LEU A 270 -17.68 -32.59 -14.65
CA LEU A 270 -18.55 -31.49 -15.05
C LEU A 270 -18.98 -30.66 -13.84
N GLU A 271 -19.47 -31.28 -12.76
CA GLU A 271 -20.01 -30.59 -11.61
C GLU A 271 -18.93 -29.81 -10.83
N THR A 272 -17.72 -30.38 -10.71
CA THR A 272 -16.62 -29.72 -10.01
C THR A 272 -15.85 -28.70 -10.87
N SER A 273 -16.17 -28.61 -12.18
CA SER A 273 -15.52 -27.68 -13.12
C SER A 273 -15.74 -26.20 -12.78
N ILE A 274 -16.78 -25.91 -11.99
CA ILE A 274 -17.07 -24.55 -11.51
C ILE A 274 -16.09 -24.08 -10.44
N LEU A 275 -15.36 -24.98 -9.79
CA LEU A 275 -14.44 -24.70 -8.72
C LEU A 275 -13.07 -24.26 -9.27
N GLU A 276 -12.49 -23.22 -8.72
CA GLU A 276 -11.12 -22.83 -9.01
C GLU A 276 -10.11 -23.70 -8.27
N GLU A 277 -10.43 -24.04 -7.03
CA GLU A 277 -9.66 -24.89 -6.17
C GLU A 277 -10.56 -25.99 -5.59
N MET A 278 -10.12 -27.19 -5.69
CA MET A 278 -10.84 -28.39 -5.28
C MET A 278 -10.19 -28.97 -4.03
N THR A 279 -10.93 -29.07 -2.94
CA THR A 279 -10.59 -29.94 -1.81
C THR A 279 -11.57 -31.12 -1.79
N PRO A 280 -11.22 -32.24 -1.14
CA PRO A 280 -12.12 -33.37 -1.03
C PRO A 280 -13.51 -32.99 -0.46
N GLU A 281 -13.52 -32.11 0.56
CA GLU A 281 -14.74 -31.67 1.24
C GLU A 281 -15.63 -30.84 0.32
N VAL A 282 -15.04 -29.85 -0.40
CA VAL A 282 -15.78 -28.99 -1.32
C VAL A 282 -16.31 -29.80 -2.49
N CYS A 283 -15.49 -30.69 -3.07
CA CYS A 283 -15.92 -31.58 -4.16
C CYS A 283 -17.03 -32.52 -3.70
N ALA A 284 -16.94 -33.11 -2.51
CA ALA A 284 -17.95 -33.98 -1.96
C ALA A 284 -19.30 -33.26 -1.84
N HIS A 285 -19.26 -32.01 -1.33
CA HIS A 285 -20.49 -31.22 -1.16
C HIS A 285 -21.11 -30.80 -2.51
N VAL A 286 -20.28 -30.36 -3.46
CA VAL A 286 -20.75 -29.93 -4.79
C VAL A 286 -21.31 -31.09 -5.62
N SER A 287 -20.60 -32.22 -5.67
CA SER A 287 -21.00 -33.39 -6.45
C SER A 287 -21.92 -34.36 -5.71
N GLY A 288 -22.07 -34.22 -4.39
CA GLY A 288 -22.80 -35.19 -3.55
C GLY A 288 -22.11 -36.55 -3.36
N ARG A 289 -20.82 -36.68 -3.75
CA ARG A 289 -20.04 -37.91 -3.65
C ARG A 289 -19.27 -37.96 -2.34
N THR A 290 -19.38 -39.08 -1.63
CA THR A 290 -18.65 -39.32 -0.37
C THR A 290 -17.20 -39.76 -0.59
N ASP A 291 -16.87 -40.23 -1.81
CA ASP A 291 -15.56 -40.73 -2.22
C ASP A 291 -14.75 -39.68 -3.03
N ALA A 292 -15.06 -38.41 -2.89
CA ALA A 292 -14.43 -37.33 -3.66
C ALA A 292 -12.88 -37.33 -3.54
N ALA A 293 -12.33 -37.68 -2.37
CA ALA A 293 -10.89 -37.80 -2.17
C ALA A 293 -10.27 -38.85 -3.09
N ASP A 294 -10.87 -40.06 -3.13
CA ASP A 294 -10.41 -41.17 -3.98
C ASP A 294 -10.53 -40.80 -5.46
N VAL A 295 -11.61 -40.05 -5.81
CA VAL A 295 -11.81 -39.58 -7.18
C VAL A 295 -10.75 -38.56 -7.59
N LEU A 296 -10.41 -37.61 -6.73
CA LEU A 296 -9.35 -36.60 -7.01
C LEU A 296 -7.98 -37.29 -7.18
N ASP A 297 -7.64 -38.27 -6.33
CA ASP A 297 -6.43 -39.04 -6.46
C ASP A 297 -6.44 -39.91 -7.74
N GLU A 298 -7.62 -40.44 -8.17
CA GLU A 298 -7.79 -41.17 -9.42
C GLU A 298 -7.60 -40.25 -10.63
N LEU A 299 -8.16 -39.06 -10.62
CA LEU A 299 -7.97 -38.04 -11.67
C LEU A 299 -6.48 -37.68 -11.84
N GLU A 300 -5.77 -37.55 -10.72
CA GLU A 300 -4.32 -37.29 -10.71
C GLU A 300 -3.56 -38.47 -11.31
N ARG A 301 -3.85 -39.69 -10.88
CA ARG A 301 -3.23 -40.93 -11.40
C ARG A 301 -3.49 -41.15 -12.90
N ARG A 302 -4.67 -40.82 -13.37
CA ARG A 302 -5.05 -40.87 -14.80
C ARG A 302 -4.55 -39.68 -15.61
N HIS A 303 -3.88 -38.72 -14.99
CA HIS A 303 -3.39 -37.49 -15.63
C HIS A 303 -4.49 -36.68 -16.36
N LEU A 304 -5.70 -36.63 -15.79
CA LEU A 304 -6.85 -35.98 -16.39
C LEU A 304 -6.82 -34.45 -16.16
N PHE A 305 -5.70 -33.80 -16.52
CA PHE A 305 -5.52 -32.37 -16.49
C PHE A 305 -5.79 -31.73 -15.11
N VAL A 306 -5.53 -32.46 -14.05
CA VAL A 306 -5.62 -32.04 -12.66
C VAL A 306 -4.20 -31.88 -12.13
N ALA A 307 -3.93 -30.77 -11.44
CA ALA A 307 -2.68 -30.55 -10.73
C ALA A 307 -2.96 -30.45 -9.23
N ARG A 308 -2.14 -31.14 -8.42
CA ARG A 308 -2.19 -31.10 -6.96
C ARG A 308 -1.29 -30.00 -6.43
N PHE A 309 -1.74 -29.32 -5.38
CA PHE A 309 -1.02 -28.26 -4.68
C PHE A 309 -1.07 -28.50 -3.17
N ALA A 310 -0.16 -27.85 -2.43
CA ALA A 310 -0.29 -27.72 -0.99
C ALA A 310 -1.21 -26.54 -0.72
N GLY A 311 -2.44 -26.76 -0.28
CA GLY A 311 -3.37 -25.73 0.16
C GLY A 311 -3.19 -25.40 1.65
N ASP A 312 -3.86 -24.35 2.12
CA ASP A 312 -3.76 -23.89 3.51
C ASP A 312 -4.22 -24.93 4.54
N GLU A 313 -5.23 -25.74 4.20
CA GLU A 313 -5.84 -26.75 5.07
C GLU A 313 -5.50 -28.18 4.67
N GLY A 314 -4.59 -28.37 3.71
CA GLY A 314 -4.23 -29.69 3.20
C GLY A 314 -4.04 -29.74 1.69
N PRO A 315 -4.04 -30.93 1.08
CA PRO A 315 -3.88 -31.05 -0.36
C PRO A 315 -5.09 -30.49 -1.10
N ALA A 316 -4.83 -29.63 -2.09
CA ALA A 316 -5.82 -29.07 -2.99
C ALA A 316 -5.49 -29.42 -4.45
N TRP A 317 -6.49 -29.50 -5.30
CA TRP A 317 -6.37 -29.80 -6.72
C TRP A 317 -6.96 -28.66 -7.55
N ARG A 318 -6.49 -28.56 -8.79
CA ARG A 318 -6.96 -27.58 -9.75
C ARG A 318 -6.99 -28.19 -11.14
N TYR A 319 -8.04 -27.93 -11.89
CA TYR A 319 -8.05 -28.26 -13.31
C TYR A 319 -7.10 -27.36 -14.08
N HIS A 320 -6.51 -27.87 -15.15
CA HIS A 320 -5.86 -27.00 -16.14
C HIS A 320 -6.90 -26.09 -16.76
N ASP A 321 -6.61 -24.80 -16.91
CA ASP A 321 -7.58 -23.76 -17.26
C ASP A 321 -8.39 -24.06 -18.52
N LEU A 322 -7.73 -24.57 -19.57
CA LEU A 322 -8.43 -24.99 -20.81
C LEU A 322 -9.37 -26.17 -20.60
N PHE A 323 -8.98 -27.12 -19.77
CA PHE A 323 -9.84 -28.25 -19.47
C PHE A 323 -11.03 -27.82 -18.60
N ALA A 324 -10.78 -26.96 -17.61
CA ALA A 324 -11.85 -26.34 -16.82
C ALA A 324 -12.82 -25.51 -17.68
N ALA A 325 -12.31 -24.73 -18.63
CA ALA A 325 -13.14 -23.98 -19.57
C ALA A 325 -13.99 -24.90 -20.44
N PHE A 326 -13.39 -25.94 -21.01
CA PHE A 326 -14.10 -26.95 -21.78
C PHE A 326 -15.21 -27.65 -20.95
N LEU A 327 -14.88 -28.10 -19.72
CA LEU A 327 -15.85 -28.75 -18.84
C LEU A 327 -17.01 -27.82 -18.50
N ARG A 328 -16.73 -26.52 -18.22
CA ARG A 328 -17.76 -25.52 -17.98
C ARG A 328 -18.65 -25.26 -19.19
N ASP A 329 -18.07 -25.22 -20.40
CA ASP A 329 -18.87 -25.10 -21.63
C ASP A 329 -19.76 -26.34 -21.82
N ARG A 330 -19.24 -27.53 -21.55
CA ARG A 330 -20.01 -28.77 -21.61
C ARG A 330 -21.10 -28.84 -20.54
N LEU A 331 -20.79 -28.42 -19.32
CA LEU A 331 -21.76 -28.32 -18.22
C LEU A 331 -22.96 -27.44 -18.65
N LYS A 332 -22.65 -26.23 -19.17
CA LYS A 332 -23.68 -25.29 -19.64
C LYS A 332 -24.49 -25.81 -20.83
N ALA A 333 -23.85 -26.59 -21.72
CA ALA A 333 -24.54 -27.19 -22.86
C ALA A 333 -25.40 -28.40 -22.48
N GLY A 334 -25.05 -29.13 -21.44
CA GLY A 334 -25.70 -30.37 -21.02
C GLY A 334 -26.63 -30.27 -19.82
N ARG A 335 -26.60 -29.16 -19.09
CA ARG A 335 -27.42 -28.91 -17.90
C ARG A 335 -28.24 -27.64 -18.08
N SER A 336 -29.38 -27.61 -17.44
CA SER A 336 -30.20 -26.39 -17.36
C SER A 336 -29.56 -25.32 -16.48
N ASP A 337 -29.90 -24.06 -16.71
CA ASP A 337 -29.43 -22.95 -15.86
C ASP A 337 -29.78 -23.18 -14.38
N VAL A 338 -30.89 -23.83 -14.08
CA VAL A 338 -31.35 -24.17 -12.73
C VAL A 338 -30.37 -25.17 -12.07
N GLU A 339 -29.94 -26.18 -12.80
CA GLU A 339 -28.98 -27.17 -12.29
C GLU A 339 -27.60 -26.55 -12.06
N VAL A 340 -27.10 -25.74 -12.99
CA VAL A 340 -25.84 -25.00 -12.85
C VAL A 340 -25.90 -24.04 -11.66
N THR A 341 -26.99 -23.32 -11.51
CA THR A 341 -27.23 -22.45 -10.35
C THR A 341 -27.18 -23.21 -9.04
N ALA A 342 -27.77 -24.42 -9.00
CA ALA A 342 -27.76 -25.27 -7.82
C ALA A 342 -26.33 -25.73 -7.45
N LEU A 343 -25.47 -26.01 -8.44
CA LEU A 343 -24.05 -26.32 -8.21
C LEU A 343 -23.34 -25.14 -7.57
N HIS A 344 -23.53 -23.93 -8.10
CA HIS A 344 -22.91 -22.72 -7.53
C HIS A 344 -23.40 -22.47 -6.10
N ARG A 345 -24.67 -22.69 -5.78
CA ARG A 345 -25.20 -22.56 -4.41
C ARG A 345 -24.52 -23.56 -3.46
N ARG A 346 -24.42 -24.83 -3.86
CA ARG A 346 -23.73 -25.86 -3.06
C ARG A 346 -22.27 -25.48 -2.80
N ALA A 347 -21.57 -24.99 -3.84
CA ALA A 347 -20.19 -24.52 -3.65
C ALA A 347 -20.11 -23.37 -2.62
N ALA A 348 -21.03 -22.40 -2.72
CA ALA A 348 -21.07 -21.26 -1.82
C ALA A 348 -21.42 -21.60 -0.36
N GLU A 349 -22.08 -22.73 -0.10
CA GLU A 349 -22.44 -23.17 1.26
C GLU A 349 -21.23 -23.61 2.09
N VAL A 350 -20.15 -24.07 1.44
CA VAL A 350 -18.98 -24.65 2.12
C VAL A 350 -17.70 -23.85 1.92
N LEU A 351 -17.70 -22.91 1.00
CA LEU A 351 -16.55 -22.05 0.76
C LEU A 351 -16.51 -20.88 1.75
N PRO A 352 -15.31 -20.44 2.16
CA PRO A 352 -15.16 -19.18 2.91
C PRO A 352 -15.81 -18.00 2.17
N PRO A 353 -16.29 -16.96 2.87
CA PRO A 353 -17.04 -15.85 2.27
C PRO A 353 -16.42 -15.27 1.00
N VAL A 354 -15.12 -15.00 1.02
CA VAL A 354 -14.38 -14.42 -0.14
C VAL A 354 -14.45 -15.34 -1.36
N ARG A 355 -14.35 -16.66 -1.17
CA ARG A 355 -14.45 -17.66 -2.25
C ARG A 355 -15.90 -18.00 -2.63
N ALA A 356 -16.86 -17.81 -1.72
CA ALA A 356 -18.27 -18.07 -1.95
C ALA A 356 -18.91 -17.02 -2.88
N VAL A 357 -18.46 -15.77 -2.81
CA VAL A 357 -19.08 -14.65 -3.53
C VAL A 357 -19.13 -14.83 -5.05
N PRO A 358 -18.08 -15.25 -5.78
CA PRO A 358 -18.18 -15.53 -7.21
C PRO A 358 -19.26 -16.55 -7.55
N HIS A 359 -19.45 -17.57 -6.71
CA HIS A 359 -20.47 -18.60 -6.88
C HIS A 359 -21.88 -18.05 -6.59
N LEU A 360 -22.02 -17.22 -5.55
CA LEU A 360 -23.29 -16.54 -5.26
C LEU A 360 -23.72 -15.60 -6.38
N LEU A 361 -22.79 -14.83 -6.93
CA LEU A 361 -23.04 -13.96 -8.10
C LEU A 361 -23.44 -14.79 -9.32
N ALA A 362 -22.75 -15.90 -9.60
CA ALA A 362 -23.12 -16.81 -10.68
C ALA A 362 -24.47 -17.50 -10.46
N ALA A 363 -24.86 -17.70 -9.20
CA ALA A 363 -26.16 -18.24 -8.83
C ALA A 363 -27.28 -17.17 -8.84
N GLY A 364 -26.96 -15.90 -9.05
CA GLY A 364 -27.92 -14.80 -8.94
C GLY A 364 -28.37 -14.52 -7.51
N ASP A 365 -27.66 -15.03 -6.50
CA ASP A 365 -27.99 -14.85 -5.08
C ASP A 365 -27.38 -13.53 -4.56
N HIS A 366 -27.84 -12.45 -5.17
CA HIS A 366 -27.34 -11.10 -4.88
C HIS A 366 -27.65 -10.65 -3.45
N GLU A 367 -28.77 -11.15 -2.86
CA GLU A 367 -29.13 -10.81 -1.48
C GLU A 367 -28.11 -11.39 -0.50
N ARG A 368 -27.63 -12.61 -0.73
CA ARG A 368 -26.60 -13.21 0.10
C ARG A 368 -25.27 -12.52 -0.05
N VAL A 369 -24.89 -12.11 -1.27
CA VAL A 369 -23.67 -11.30 -1.51
C VAL A 369 -23.76 -9.98 -0.76
N ALA A 370 -24.90 -9.29 -0.84
CA ALA A 370 -25.14 -8.05 -0.10
C ALA A 370 -24.99 -8.24 1.41
N ALA A 371 -25.62 -9.30 1.94
CA ALA A 371 -25.53 -9.62 3.35
C ALA A 371 -24.08 -9.91 3.82
N LEU A 372 -23.34 -10.70 3.04
CA LEU A 372 -21.93 -11.00 3.33
C LEU A 372 -21.03 -9.75 3.25
N ALA A 373 -21.26 -8.86 2.30
CA ALA A 373 -20.50 -7.63 2.18
C ALA A 373 -20.69 -6.73 3.42
N VAL A 374 -21.94 -6.58 3.86
CA VAL A 374 -22.27 -5.80 5.06
C VAL A 374 -21.75 -6.49 6.33
N GLU A 375 -21.98 -7.80 6.47
CA GLU A 375 -21.54 -8.58 7.63
C GLU A 375 -20.03 -8.48 7.81
N LEU A 376 -19.26 -8.70 6.74
CA LEU A 376 -17.80 -8.67 6.80
C LEU A 376 -17.27 -7.26 7.05
N ALA A 377 -17.83 -6.23 6.43
CA ALA A 377 -17.42 -4.85 6.65
C ALA A 377 -17.68 -4.40 8.10
N LEU A 378 -18.85 -4.77 8.66
CA LEU A 378 -19.22 -4.39 10.03
C LEU A 378 -18.53 -5.24 11.10
N ALA A 379 -18.13 -6.48 10.79
CA ALA A 379 -17.40 -7.33 11.72
C ALA A 379 -15.95 -6.87 11.91
N GLU A 380 -15.32 -6.44 10.84
CA GLU A 380 -13.90 -6.04 10.88
C GLU A 380 -13.73 -4.56 11.24
N LEU A 381 -14.64 -3.68 10.75
CA LEU A 381 -14.57 -2.21 10.91
C LEU A 381 -13.17 -1.65 10.61
N ASP A 382 -12.50 -2.23 9.60
CA ASP A 382 -11.15 -1.89 9.17
C ASP A 382 -11.19 -1.41 7.69
N PRO A 383 -10.56 -0.28 7.35
CA PRO A 383 -10.56 0.23 5.98
C PRO A 383 -10.02 -0.77 4.94
N SER A 384 -9.17 -1.71 5.31
CA SER A 384 -8.63 -2.71 4.40
C SER A 384 -9.70 -3.64 3.84
N ILE A 385 -10.76 -3.91 4.59
CA ILE A 385 -11.85 -4.79 4.15
C ILE A 385 -12.64 -4.19 2.99
N LEU A 386 -12.67 -2.87 2.87
CA LEU A 386 -13.35 -2.19 1.78
C LEU A 386 -12.78 -2.59 0.39
N PHE A 387 -11.49 -2.89 0.32
CA PHE A 387 -10.88 -3.39 -0.93
C PHE A 387 -11.44 -4.75 -1.36
N VAL A 388 -11.90 -5.55 -0.40
CA VAL A 388 -12.48 -6.87 -0.66
C VAL A 388 -13.97 -6.74 -0.98
N VAL A 389 -14.74 -5.98 -0.20
CA VAL A 389 -16.20 -5.95 -0.32
C VAL A 389 -16.71 -5.00 -1.40
N ILE A 390 -16.00 -3.92 -1.72
CA ILE A 390 -16.47 -2.94 -2.71
C ILE A 390 -16.66 -3.53 -4.11
N PRO A 391 -15.77 -4.38 -4.66
CA PRO A 391 -16.03 -5.09 -5.92
C PRO A 391 -17.33 -5.90 -5.88
N TRP A 392 -17.66 -6.53 -4.76
CA TRP A 392 -18.91 -7.27 -4.59
C TRP A 392 -20.13 -6.36 -4.64
N VAL A 393 -20.09 -5.26 -3.87
CA VAL A 393 -21.18 -4.27 -3.85
C VAL A 393 -21.40 -3.66 -5.22
N ARG A 394 -20.35 -3.38 -5.99
CA ARG A 394 -20.43 -2.87 -7.35
C ARG A 394 -21.03 -3.87 -8.37
N ALA A 395 -20.93 -5.16 -8.07
CA ALA A 395 -21.53 -6.21 -8.90
C ALA A 395 -23.04 -6.42 -8.63
N LEU A 396 -23.60 -5.80 -7.59
CA LEU A 396 -25.00 -5.94 -7.22
C LEU A 396 -25.90 -5.12 -8.14
N PRO A 397 -27.15 -5.59 -8.39
CA PRO A 397 -28.18 -4.82 -9.08
C PRO A 397 -28.53 -3.52 -8.33
N ALA A 398 -28.84 -2.46 -9.07
CA ALA A 398 -29.16 -1.14 -8.51
C ALA A 398 -30.36 -1.20 -7.53
N GLU A 399 -31.31 -2.08 -7.78
CA GLU A 399 -32.49 -2.27 -6.94
C GLU A 399 -32.14 -2.73 -5.51
N LEU A 400 -31.04 -3.47 -5.32
CA LEU A 400 -30.55 -3.87 -4.00
C LEU A 400 -29.86 -2.70 -3.29
N LEU A 401 -29.09 -1.91 -4.01
CA LEU A 401 -28.48 -0.70 -3.47
C LEU A 401 -29.54 0.29 -2.97
N ASP A 402 -30.71 0.31 -3.61
CA ASP A 402 -31.84 1.14 -3.20
C ASP A 402 -32.61 0.60 -1.99
N ARG A 403 -32.58 -0.71 -1.75
CA ARG A 403 -33.30 -1.36 -0.65
C ARG A 403 -32.54 -1.38 0.65
N ASP A 404 -31.24 -1.60 0.61
CA ASP A 404 -30.37 -1.67 1.79
C ASP A 404 -29.45 -0.47 1.82
N HIS A 405 -29.76 0.51 2.68
CA HIS A 405 -28.99 1.75 2.83
C HIS A 405 -27.53 1.54 3.24
N ARG A 406 -27.19 0.37 3.80
CA ARG A 406 -25.82 0.04 4.21
C ARG A 406 -24.89 -0.20 3.01
N LEU A 407 -25.43 -0.65 1.87
CA LEU A 407 -24.60 -0.86 0.67
C LEU A 407 -24.07 0.44 0.06
N PRO A 408 -24.91 1.49 -0.18
CA PRO A 408 -24.39 2.81 -0.55
C PRO A 408 -23.44 3.40 0.51
N LEU A 409 -23.66 3.12 1.79
CA LEU A 409 -22.77 3.54 2.88
C LEU A 409 -21.37 2.93 2.73
N LEU A 410 -21.24 1.63 2.44
CA LEU A 410 -19.94 1.00 2.18
C LEU A 410 -19.20 1.66 1.01
N LEU A 411 -19.94 2.05 -0.04
CA LEU A 411 -19.34 2.80 -1.16
C LEU A 411 -18.88 4.19 -0.72
N ALA A 412 -19.63 4.87 0.15
CA ALA A 412 -19.26 6.16 0.68
C ALA A 412 -18.04 6.08 1.61
N TRP A 413 -17.93 5.07 2.46
CA TRP A 413 -16.71 4.83 3.26
C TRP A 413 -15.47 4.66 2.37
N ARG A 414 -15.63 3.99 1.24
CA ARG A 414 -14.54 3.93 0.27
C ARG A 414 -14.23 5.31 -0.33
N ASP A 415 -15.27 6.09 -0.63
CA ASP A 415 -15.09 7.45 -1.16
C ASP A 415 -14.43 8.37 -0.11
N GLU A 416 -14.74 8.20 1.19
CA GLU A 416 -14.07 8.90 2.30
C GLU A 416 -12.59 8.54 2.38
N VAL A 417 -12.24 7.25 2.36
CA VAL A 417 -10.85 6.78 2.35
C VAL A 417 -10.06 7.36 1.17
N ASP A 418 -10.72 7.49 0.00
CA ASP A 418 -10.11 8.06 -1.21
C ASP A 418 -10.17 9.61 -1.25
N GLY A 419 -10.75 10.26 -0.24
CA GLY A 419 -10.84 11.73 -0.16
C GLY A 419 -11.89 12.35 -1.11
N ARG A 420 -12.88 11.58 -1.58
CA ARG A 420 -13.87 12.01 -2.57
C ARG A 420 -15.17 12.54 -1.94
N ALA A 421 -15.08 13.70 -1.29
CA ALA A 421 -16.21 14.32 -0.58
C ALA A 421 -17.44 14.53 -1.47
N ASP A 422 -17.26 14.95 -2.72
CA ASP A 422 -18.36 15.21 -3.65
C ASP A 422 -19.11 13.92 -4.01
N ASP A 423 -18.41 12.80 -4.13
CA ASP A 423 -19.02 11.50 -4.40
C ASP A 423 -19.84 11.01 -3.20
N ILE A 424 -19.37 11.24 -1.97
CA ILE A 424 -20.10 10.95 -0.73
C ILE A 424 -21.44 11.70 -0.74
N VAL A 425 -21.38 13.02 -0.90
CA VAL A 425 -22.57 13.89 -0.87
C VAL A 425 -23.52 13.53 -1.99
N ALA A 426 -23.06 13.38 -3.23
CA ALA A 426 -23.88 13.01 -4.39
C ALA A 426 -24.58 11.66 -4.21
N ARG A 427 -23.93 10.70 -3.56
CA ARG A 427 -24.45 9.36 -3.31
C ARG A 427 -25.47 9.32 -2.18
N LEU A 428 -25.12 9.95 -1.05
CA LEU A 428 -25.87 9.78 0.19
C LEU A 428 -27.00 10.80 0.39
N GLN A 429 -26.90 12.01 -0.17
CA GLN A 429 -27.93 13.04 0.00
C GLN A 429 -29.34 12.56 -0.47
N PRO A 430 -29.52 11.99 -1.69
CA PRO A 430 -30.82 11.50 -2.11
C PRO A 430 -31.36 10.35 -1.24
N LEU A 431 -30.44 9.51 -0.73
CA LEU A 431 -30.79 8.40 0.14
C LEU A 431 -31.25 8.89 1.51
N HIS A 432 -30.53 9.81 2.12
CA HIS A 432 -30.88 10.44 3.39
C HIS A 432 -32.27 11.10 3.31
N ASP A 433 -32.53 11.91 2.26
CA ASP A 433 -33.81 12.59 2.06
C ASP A 433 -34.97 11.60 1.91
N ARG A 434 -34.74 10.47 1.22
CA ARG A 434 -35.72 9.40 1.08
C ARG A 434 -36.03 8.74 2.42
N LEU A 435 -35.00 8.35 3.20
CA LEU A 435 -35.17 7.72 4.52
C LEU A 435 -35.94 8.64 5.48
N ARG A 436 -35.61 9.93 5.51
CA ARG A 436 -36.36 10.94 6.26
C ARG A 436 -37.82 11.01 5.85
N SER A 437 -38.09 10.98 4.55
CA SER A 437 -39.47 11.06 4.03
C SER A 437 -40.32 9.81 4.34
N THR A 438 -39.68 8.66 4.53
CA THR A 438 -40.33 7.38 4.89
C THR A 438 -40.44 7.18 6.40
N GLY A 439 -39.88 8.05 7.22
CA GLY A 439 -39.88 7.96 8.69
C GLY A 439 -38.93 6.92 9.26
N ASP A 440 -37.93 6.52 8.50
CA ASP A 440 -36.83 5.67 8.99
C ASP A 440 -35.71 6.55 9.56
N ASP A 441 -35.99 7.14 10.72
CA ASP A 441 -35.14 8.16 11.32
C ASP A 441 -33.79 7.58 11.79
N LEU A 442 -33.73 6.30 12.17
CA LEU A 442 -32.48 5.67 12.59
C LEU A 442 -31.55 5.44 11.39
N ALA A 443 -32.05 4.85 10.31
CA ALA A 443 -31.27 4.69 9.08
C ALA A 443 -30.87 6.04 8.47
N ALA A 444 -31.75 7.05 8.57
CA ALA A 444 -31.41 8.40 8.16
C ALA A 444 -30.28 9.00 8.99
N ALA A 445 -30.24 8.72 10.29
CA ALA A 445 -29.17 9.16 11.18
C ALA A 445 -27.82 8.48 10.83
N GLU A 446 -27.82 7.18 10.57
CA GLU A 446 -26.62 6.43 10.14
C GLU A 446 -26.04 7.00 8.84
N ILE A 447 -26.90 7.20 7.83
CA ILE A 447 -26.50 7.83 6.56
C ILE A 447 -26.10 9.30 6.77
N GLY A 448 -26.80 9.99 7.67
CA GLY A 448 -26.53 11.40 8.03
C GLY A 448 -25.17 11.63 8.64
N LEU A 449 -24.64 10.66 9.39
CA LEU A 449 -23.28 10.73 9.94
C LEU A 449 -22.23 10.73 8.83
N GLU A 450 -22.31 9.81 7.87
CA GLU A 450 -21.36 9.76 6.78
C GLU A 450 -21.52 10.97 5.83
N LEU A 451 -22.76 11.40 5.61
CA LEU A 451 -23.04 12.63 4.86
C LEU A 451 -22.45 13.86 5.58
N ALA A 452 -22.50 13.90 6.91
CA ALA A 452 -21.86 14.95 7.71
C ALA A 452 -20.32 14.92 7.54
N ALA A 453 -19.71 13.75 7.48
CA ALA A 453 -18.30 13.61 7.16
C ALA A 453 -17.97 14.22 5.79
N GLY A 454 -18.74 13.91 4.75
CA GLY A 454 -18.61 14.50 3.42
C GLY A 454 -18.70 16.03 3.43
N HIS A 455 -19.66 16.60 4.17
CA HIS A 455 -19.81 18.04 4.32
C HIS A 455 -18.68 18.69 5.12
N LEU A 456 -18.17 18.00 6.16
CA LEU A 456 -16.98 18.45 6.91
C LEU A 456 -15.76 18.54 5.99
N MET A 457 -15.54 17.52 5.18
CA MET A 457 -14.46 17.51 4.20
C MET A 457 -14.57 18.67 3.20
N ARG A 458 -15.78 19.10 2.85
CA ARG A 458 -16.04 20.28 2.00
C ARG A 458 -15.99 21.61 2.75
N GLY A 459 -15.84 21.59 4.08
CA GLY A 459 -15.86 22.78 4.93
C GLY A 459 -17.27 23.38 5.14
N GLU A 460 -18.31 22.64 4.85
CA GLU A 460 -19.71 23.05 4.94
C GLU A 460 -20.24 22.79 6.37
N LEU A 461 -19.68 23.52 7.34
CA LEU A 461 -19.91 23.31 8.79
C LEU A 461 -21.39 23.41 9.21
N GLY A 462 -22.15 24.29 8.56
CA GLY A 462 -23.58 24.47 8.87
C GLY A 462 -24.42 23.23 8.52
N GLU A 463 -24.11 22.58 7.38
CA GLU A 463 -24.79 21.36 6.93
C GLU A 463 -24.41 20.18 7.79
N ALA A 464 -23.10 20.01 8.02
CA ALA A 464 -22.58 18.96 8.90
C ALA A 464 -23.18 19.03 10.31
N GLY A 465 -23.24 20.23 10.90
CA GLY A 465 -23.82 20.42 12.23
C GLY A 465 -25.29 20.03 12.32
N ARG A 466 -26.09 20.37 11.32
CA ARG A 466 -27.52 19.98 11.28
C ARG A 466 -27.70 18.46 11.20
N LEU A 467 -26.90 17.80 10.40
CA LEU A 467 -26.93 16.34 10.28
C LEU A 467 -26.49 15.65 11.57
N LEU A 468 -25.46 16.18 12.23
CA LEU A 468 -24.98 15.65 13.52
C LEU A 468 -26.02 15.84 14.60
N ASP A 469 -26.66 17.01 14.72
CA ASP A 469 -27.72 17.26 15.71
C ASP A 469 -28.89 16.31 15.50
N ALA A 470 -29.34 16.10 14.26
CA ALA A 470 -30.40 15.16 13.94
C ALA A 470 -30.01 13.71 14.29
N ALA A 471 -28.74 13.32 14.07
CA ALA A 471 -28.24 12.00 14.41
C ALA A 471 -28.21 11.77 15.93
N PHE A 472 -27.84 12.78 16.72
CA PHE A 472 -27.84 12.70 18.19
C PHE A 472 -29.24 12.67 18.84
N GLU A 473 -30.31 13.00 18.10
CA GLU A 473 -31.69 12.80 18.53
C GLU A 473 -32.10 11.34 18.48
N GLN A 474 -31.33 10.47 17.76
CA GLN A 474 -31.61 9.05 17.64
C GLN A 474 -30.82 8.21 18.65
N PRO A 475 -31.32 7.02 19.05
CA PRO A 475 -30.67 6.14 19.99
C PRO A 475 -29.53 5.35 19.33
N LEU A 476 -28.46 6.06 18.93
CA LEU A 476 -27.27 5.44 18.33
C LEU A 476 -26.53 4.60 19.38
N GLU A 477 -26.23 3.35 19.03
CA GLU A 477 -25.52 2.40 19.90
C GLU A 477 -24.23 1.88 19.25
N GLY A 478 -23.37 1.25 20.05
CA GLY A 478 -22.14 0.60 19.59
C GLY A 478 -21.21 1.56 18.84
N TRP A 479 -20.67 1.11 17.73
CA TRP A 479 -19.72 1.87 16.93
C TRP A 479 -20.35 3.13 16.28
N TRP A 480 -21.67 3.15 15.99
CA TRP A 480 -22.37 4.35 15.50
C TRP A 480 -22.32 5.52 16.49
N ARG A 481 -22.45 5.19 17.80
CA ARG A 481 -22.32 6.22 18.84
C ARG A 481 -20.92 6.82 18.83
N ILE A 482 -19.91 5.98 18.67
CA ILE A 482 -18.51 6.43 18.62
C ILE A 482 -18.24 7.24 17.35
N ALA A 483 -18.72 6.82 16.19
CA ALA A 483 -18.62 7.59 14.94
C ALA A 483 -19.28 8.97 15.08
N ALA A 484 -20.46 9.03 15.66
CA ALA A 484 -21.16 10.31 15.92
C ALA A 484 -20.35 11.23 16.84
N LEU A 485 -19.78 10.69 17.93
CA LEU A 485 -18.93 11.46 18.84
C LEU A 485 -17.64 11.93 18.16
N ALA A 486 -17.02 11.07 17.35
CA ALA A 486 -15.84 11.38 16.58
C ALA A 486 -16.10 12.54 15.61
N LEU A 487 -17.18 12.49 14.84
CA LEU A 487 -17.55 13.59 13.95
C LEU A 487 -17.93 14.87 14.71
N ARG A 488 -18.63 14.75 15.84
CA ARG A 488 -18.97 15.90 16.69
C ARG A 488 -17.74 16.60 17.26
N MET A 489 -16.73 15.85 17.72
CA MET A 489 -15.50 16.46 18.23
C MET A 489 -14.76 17.23 17.14
N HIS A 490 -14.69 16.72 15.91
CA HIS A 490 -14.07 17.41 14.77
C HIS A 490 -14.89 18.61 14.33
N TRP A 491 -16.20 18.46 14.17
CA TRP A 491 -17.09 19.55 13.79
C TRP A 491 -17.06 20.71 14.80
N ALA A 492 -17.12 20.41 16.09
CA ALA A 492 -17.11 21.40 17.16
C ALA A 492 -15.80 22.19 17.16
N ARG A 493 -14.66 21.50 16.96
CA ARG A 493 -13.35 22.11 16.83
C ARG A 493 -13.29 23.04 15.62
N GLU A 494 -13.70 22.58 14.44
CA GLU A 494 -13.73 23.39 13.21
C GLU A 494 -14.65 24.62 13.37
N SER A 495 -15.72 24.48 14.14
CA SER A 495 -16.62 25.58 14.46
C SER A 495 -16.10 26.53 15.56
N GLY A 496 -15.01 26.17 16.24
CA GLY A 496 -14.44 26.93 17.37
C GLY A 496 -15.12 26.68 18.73
N ASP A 497 -16.01 25.70 18.81
CA ASP A 497 -16.65 25.30 20.08
C ASP A 497 -15.80 24.26 20.81
N TRP A 498 -14.77 24.72 21.48
CA TRP A 498 -13.83 23.87 22.20
C TRP A 498 -14.45 23.16 23.41
N ALA A 499 -15.45 23.77 24.05
CA ALA A 499 -16.15 23.14 25.17
C ALA A 499 -16.93 21.90 24.70
N LEU A 500 -17.63 22.01 23.59
CA LEU A 500 -18.34 20.89 22.99
C LEU A 500 -17.37 19.81 22.46
N SER A 501 -16.28 20.23 21.82
CA SER A 501 -15.24 19.29 21.37
C SER A 501 -14.64 18.52 22.55
N SER A 502 -14.27 19.20 23.63
CA SER A 502 -13.73 18.59 24.85
C SER A 502 -14.69 17.60 25.49
N ALA A 503 -15.97 17.94 25.58
CA ALA A 503 -17.00 17.03 26.10
C ALA A 503 -17.17 15.78 25.22
N ALA A 504 -17.16 15.95 23.90
CA ALA A 504 -17.28 14.83 22.96
C ALA A 504 -16.07 13.89 23.03
N VAL A 505 -14.85 14.42 23.16
CA VAL A 505 -13.61 13.66 23.34
C VAL A 505 -13.66 12.84 24.63
N GLU A 506 -14.06 13.46 25.74
CA GLU A 506 -14.16 12.78 27.03
C GLU A 506 -15.19 11.64 27.00
N GLU A 507 -16.38 11.90 26.45
CA GLU A 507 -17.42 10.88 26.28
C GLU A 507 -16.95 9.73 25.37
N ALA A 508 -16.30 10.04 24.24
CA ALA A 508 -15.80 9.03 23.30
C ALA A 508 -14.74 8.12 23.94
N PHE A 509 -13.76 8.68 24.66
CA PHE A 509 -12.80 7.85 25.40
C PHE A 509 -13.46 7.02 26.50
N ALA A 510 -14.39 7.59 27.24
CA ALA A 510 -15.11 6.87 28.29
C ALA A 510 -15.86 5.66 27.72
N HIS A 511 -16.61 5.83 26.63
CA HIS A 511 -17.32 4.74 25.94
C HIS A 511 -16.37 3.70 25.37
N THR A 512 -15.36 4.14 24.63
CA THR A 512 -14.39 3.23 23.96
C THR A 512 -13.61 2.40 24.99
N LEU A 513 -13.16 2.99 26.08
CA LEU A 513 -12.39 2.28 27.11
C LEU A 513 -13.25 1.43 28.06
N ALA A 514 -14.58 1.58 28.03
CA ALA A 514 -15.51 0.77 28.81
C ALA A 514 -15.86 -0.57 28.15
N THR A 515 -15.58 -0.76 26.87
CA THR A 515 -15.88 -1.99 26.12
C THR A 515 -14.62 -2.77 25.80
N ASP A 516 -14.77 -4.09 25.57
CA ASP A 516 -13.72 -4.94 25.00
C ASP A 516 -13.91 -5.18 23.48
N ASP A 517 -14.85 -4.47 22.86
CA ASP A 517 -15.10 -4.54 21.42
C ASP A 517 -13.97 -3.88 20.64
N THR A 518 -13.18 -4.70 19.96
CA THR A 518 -12.03 -4.24 19.18
C THR A 518 -12.43 -3.42 17.95
N GLY A 519 -13.63 -3.63 17.39
CA GLY A 519 -14.17 -2.83 16.29
C GLY A 519 -14.40 -1.38 16.74
N ILE A 520 -14.99 -1.18 17.90
CA ILE A 520 -15.18 0.14 18.51
C ILE A 520 -13.82 0.83 18.75
N HIS A 521 -12.83 0.08 19.27
CA HIS A 521 -11.48 0.62 19.46
C HIS A 521 -10.86 1.08 18.15
N ARG A 522 -11.03 0.32 17.06
CA ARG A 522 -10.51 0.64 15.72
C ARG A 522 -11.16 1.89 15.13
N VAL A 523 -12.48 1.97 15.16
CA VAL A 523 -13.23 3.15 14.68
C VAL A 523 -12.77 4.41 15.39
N PHE A 524 -12.70 4.38 16.72
CA PHE A 524 -12.26 5.56 17.46
C PHE A 524 -10.81 5.91 17.23
N ALA A 525 -9.92 4.92 17.16
CA ALA A 525 -8.50 5.13 16.88
C ALA A 525 -8.26 5.81 15.53
N SER A 526 -9.04 5.46 14.50
CA SER A 526 -8.93 6.07 13.17
C SER A 526 -9.43 7.51 13.11
N ALA A 527 -10.25 7.93 14.08
CA ALA A 527 -10.82 9.27 14.16
C ALA A 527 -10.02 10.24 15.03
N LEU A 528 -8.94 9.78 15.70
CA LEU A 528 -8.12 10.65 16.52
C LEU A 528 -7.20 11.54 15.69
N SER A 529 -6.96 12.73 16.19
CA SER A 529 -6.17 13.79 15.56
C SER A 529 -5.21 14.44 16.57
N SER A 530 -4.04 14.85 16.12
CA SER A 530 -3.05 15.55 16.96
C SER A 530 -3.59 16.84 17.61
N GLN A 531 -4.56 17.45 17.00
CA GLN A 531 -5.20 18.66 17.49
C GLN A 531 -6.03 18.45 18.77
N LEU A 532 -6.42 17.20 19.05
CA LEU A 532 -7.11 16.84 20.28
C LEU A 532 -6.24 16.97 21.54
N LEU A 533 -4.95 17.24 21.41
CA LEU A 533 -4.08 17.58 22.54
C LEU A 533 -4.49 18.90 23.21
N PHE A 534 -5.19 19.79 22.49
CA PHE A 534 -5.53 21.13 22.96
C PHE A 534 -6.98 21.26 23.49
N VAL A 535 -7.66 20.15 23.77
CA VAL A 535 -8.93 20.15 24.49
C VAL A 535 -8.76 20.64 25.94
N ASP A 536 -9.87 20.96 26.63
CA ASP A 536 -9.83 21.53 27.97
C ASP A 536 -9.14 20.63 29.02
N GLN A 537 -9.13 19.31 28.81
CA GLN A 537 -8.44 18.34 29.66
C GLN A 537 -6.91 18.41 29.53
N GLY A 538 -6.41 19.00 28.46
CA GLY A 538 -5.01 19.23 28.17
C GLY A 538 -4.24 18.01 27.63
N PRO A 539 -3.00 18.24 27.15
CA PRO A 539 -2.20 17.20 26.46
C PRO A 539 -1.93 15.97 27.32
N ALA A 540 -1.60 16.12 28.59
CA ALA A 540 -1.24 15.01 29.47
C ALA A 540 -2.38 13.99 29.62
N TRP A 541 -3.62 14.48 29.81
CA TRP A 541 -4.80 13.63 29.91
C TRP A 541 -5.07 12.91 28.59
N THR A 542 -5.09 13.64 27.48
CA THR A 542 -5.36 13.07 26.15
C THR A 542 -4.35 11.99 25.78
N LEU A 543 -3.06 12.22 26.05
CA LEU A 543 -2.00 11.24 25.80
C LEU A 543 -2.15 9.99 26.69
N GLU A 544 -2.53 10.15 27.96
CA GLU A 544 -2.77 8.99 28.83
C GLU A 544 -3.93 8.14 28.30
N GLN A 545 -5.07 8.76 27.91
CA GLN A 545 -6.18 8.00 27.33
C GLN A 545 -5.78 7.31 26.01
N THR A 546 -5.01 8.00 25.18
CA THR A 546 -4.52 7.45 23.91
C THR A 546 -3.60 6.25 24.12
N ARG A 547 -2.69 6.30 25.11
CA ARG A 547 -1.83 5.16 25.48
C ARG A 547 -2.66 3.96 25.98
N ARG A 548 -3.71 4.23 26.76
CA ARG A 548 -4.61 3.18 27.23
C ARG A 548 -5.38 2.53 26.09
N LEU A 549 -5.81 3.30 25.09
CA LEU A 549 -6.44 2.78 23.88
C LEU A 549 -5.44 1.98 23.05
N ALA A 550 -4.23 2.49 22.86
CA ALA A 550 -3.16 1.81 22.12
C ALA A 550 -2.85 0.42 22.72
N ALA A 551 -2.80 0.33 24.06
CA ALA A 551 -2.55 -0.95 24.74
C ALA A 551 -3.65 -2.01 24.52
N ARG A 552 -4.86 -1.61 24.09
CA ARG A 552 -5.95 -2.53 23.74
C ARG A 552 -5.93 -2.97 22.28
N LEU A 553 -5.19 -2.25 21.45
CA LEU A 553 -5.02 -2.52 20.03
C LEU A 553 -3.73 -3.29 19.70
N ASP A 554 -2.92 -3.65 20.70
CA ASP A 554 -1.67 -4.38 20.52
C ASP A 554 -1.92 -5.80 20.00
N GLY A 555 -1.49 -6.05 18.75
CA GLY A 555 -1.55 -7.35 18.06
C GLY A 555 -1.25 -7.24 16.57
N PRO A 556 -0.85 -8.32 15.88
CA PRO A 556 -0.47 -8.28 14.46
C PRO A 556 -1.62 -7.88 13.52
N ALA A 557 -2.87 -8.10 13.90
CA ALA A 557 -4.04 -7.75 13.10
C ALA A 557 -4.48 -6.27 13.23
N THR A 558 -3.81 -5.47 14.04
CA THR A 558 -4.26 -4.13 14.46
C THR A 558 -3.33 -3.00 14.01
N SER A 559 -2.36 -3.27 13.13
CA SER A 559 -1.37 -2.26 12.71
C SER A 559 -2.01 -1.06 11.99
N ALA A 560 -3.06 -1.27 11.20
CA ALA A 560 -3.78 -0.19 10.51
C ALA A 560 -4.49 0.76 11.49
N SER A 561 -5.17 0.19 12.48
CA SER A 561 -5.88 0.99 13.50
C SER A 561 -4.91 1.77 14.38
N LEU A 562 -3.70 1.24 14.64
CA LEU A 562 -2.64 1.96 15.32
C LEU A 562 -2.13 3.16 14.50
N ALA A 563 -2.26 3.16 13.17
CA ALA A 563 -1.86 4.30 12.36
C ALA A 563 -2.59 5.59 12.77
N GLY A 564 -3.90 5.51 13.08
CA GLY A 564 -4.69 6.66 13.54
C GLY A 564 -4.22 7.26 14.86
N LEU A 565 -3.66 6.45 15.78
CA LEU A 565 -3.15 6.93 17.07
C LEU A 565 -1.76 7.58 16.97
N ARG A 566 -0.97 7.20 15.96
CA ARG A 566 0.45 7.59 15.88
C ARG A 566 0.68 9.10 15.73
N PRO A 567 -0.10 9.86 14.94
CA PRO A 567 0.06 11.30 14.88
C PRO A 567 -0.13 11.97 16.23
N LEU A 568 -1.13 11.54 17.00
CA LEU A 568 -1.39 12.06 18.34
C LEU A 568 -0.24 11.74 19.31
N LEU A 569 0.28 10.53 19.27
CA LEU A 569 1.44 10.11 20.07
C LEU A 569 2.72 10.86 19.65
N ALA A 570 2.91 11.07 18.34
CA ALA A 570 4.04 11.82 17.81
C ALA A 570 3.98 13.29 18.21
N ALA A 571 2.80 13.92 18.09
CA ALA A 571 2.61 15.30 18.52
C ALA A 571 2.84 15.48 20.02
N GLY A 572 2.38 14.53 20.85
CA GLY A 572 2.66 14.53 22.28
C GLY A 572 4.16 14.41 22.58
N ALA A 573 4.88 13.54 21.88
CA ALA A 573 6.33 13.43 22.00
C ALA A 573 7.04 14.72 21.56
N LEU A 574 6.53 15.40 20.52
CA LEU A 574 7.03 16.73 20.13
C LEU A 574 6.83 17.75 21.24
N LEU A 575 5.64 17.78 21.89
CA LEU A 575 5.38 18.69 23.00
C LEU A 575 6.36 18.51 24.15
N ASP A 576 6.75 17.25 24.41
CA ASP A 576 7.74 16.88 25.44
C ASP A 576 9.21 17.00 24.97
N LEU A 577 9.46 17.50 23.74
CA LEU A 577 10.77 17.58 23.09
C LEU A 577 11.47 16.21 22.88
N ASP A 578 10.74 15.11 22.90
CA ASP A 578 11.24 13.78 22.55
C ASP A 578 11.18 13.58 21.03
N LEU A 579 12.14 14.16 20.33
CA LEU A 579 12.17 14.16 18.86
C LEU A 579 12.44 12.77 18.25
N GLU A 580 13.11 11.88 18.99
CA GLU A 580 13.37 10.52 18.54
C GLU A 580 12.09 9.68 18.52
N THR A 581 11.35 9.70 19.61
CA THR A 581 10.03 9.02 19.68
C THR A 581 9.05 9.61 18.68
N ALA A 582 9.02 10.95 18.54
CA ALA A 582 8.15 11.60 17.55
C ALA A 582 8.48 11.13 16.12
N ALA A 583 9.75 11.12 15.73
CA ALA A 583 10.19 10.66 14.41
C ALA A 583 9.87 9.19 14.17
N GLU A 584 10.00 8.33 15.19
CA GLU A 584 9.64 6.92 15.09
C GLU A 584 8.13 6.73 14.87
N GLN A 585 7.27 7.44 15.63
CA GLN A 585 5.82 7.37 15.45
C GLN A 585 5.38 7.87 14.08
N VAL A 586 5.97 8.98 13.61
CA VAL A 586 5.71 9.52 12.27
C VAL A 586 6.10 8.50 11.18
N ARG A 587 7.30 7.92 11.24
CA ARG A 587 7.75 6.92 10.27
C ARG A 587 6.83 5.71 10.24
N ARG A 588 6.45 5.17 11.41
CA ARG A 588 5.52 4.05 11.51
C ARG A 588 4.13 4.40 11.01
N CYS A 589 3.65 5.62 11.27
CA CYS A 589 2.37 6.09 10.75
C CYS A 589 2.39 6.14 9.23
N LEU A 590 3.39 6.80 8.65
CA LEU A 590 3.54 6.92 7.21
C LEU A 590 3.66 5.54 6.53
N ALA A 591 4.45 4.64 7.08
CA ALA A 591 4.58 3.27 6.58
C ALA A 591 3.23 2.52 6.60
N THR A 592 2.51 2.56 7.73
CA THR A 592 1.24 1.84 7.88
C THR A 592 0.11 2.49 7.08
N SER A 593 -0.04 3.82 7.12
CA SER A 593 -1.10 4.53 6.37
C SER A 593 -0.95 4.33 4.87
N ALA A 594 0.26 4.15 4.44
CA ALA A 594 0.64 3.88 3.08
C ALA A 594 0.29 2.44 2.67
N GLU A 595 0.35 1.44 3.55
CA GLU A 595 -0.05 0.05 3.34
C GLU A 595 -1.57 -0.10 3.06
N PHE A 596 -2.40 0.79 3.62
CA PHE A 596 -3.86 0.76 3.53
C PHE A 596 -4.45 1.82 2.58
N GLY A 597 -3.66 2.30 1.61
CA GLY A 597 -4.13 3.22 0.59
C GLY A 597 -4.49 4.59 1.16
N ARG A 598 -3.55 5.26 1.85
CA ARG A 598 -3.69 6.56 2.49
C ARG A 598 -5.05 6.70 3.20
N LEU A 599 -5.10 6.40 4.45
CA LEU A 599 -6.06 7.04 5.36
C LEU A 599 -5.74 8.54 5.24
N ALA A 600 -6.40 9.23 4.30
CA ALA A 600 -5.95 10.52 3.79
C ALA A 600 -5.65 11.50 4.92
N TRP A 601 -6.51 11.54 5.93
CA TRP A 601 -6.38 12.37 7.11
C TRP A 601 -5.16 12.03 7.98
N THR A 602 -5.03 10.77 8.38
CA THR A 602 -3.94 10.29 9.25
C THR A 602 -2.56 10.45 8.58
N HIS A 603 -2.51 10.24 7.27
CA HIS A 603 -1.30 10.43 6.49
C HIS A 603 -0.87 11.89 6.46
N GLN A 604 -1.79 12.81 6.17
CA GLN A 604 -1.54 14.25 6.12
C GLN A 604 -1.06 14.79 7.46
N GLU A 605 -1.66 14.37 8.57
CA GLU A 605 -1.19 14.75 9.91
C GLU A 605 0.25 14.26 10.17
N ALA A 606 0.57 13.03 9.77
CA ALA A 606 1.93 12.52 9.91
C ALA A 606 2.93 13.29 9.03
N GLU A 607 2.55 13.70 7.82
CA GLU A 607 3.36 14.59 6.96
C GLU A 607 3.59 15.94 7.63
N CYS A 608 2.57 16.53 8.26
CA CYS A 608 2.69 17.79 8.98
C CYS A 608 3.69 17.70 10.14
N LEU A 609 3.65 16.62 10.91
CA LEU A 609 4.62 16.39 11.98
C LEU A 609 6.02 16.09 11.43
N LEU A 610 6.13 15.42 10.28
CA LEU A 610 7.39 15.23 9.56
C LEU A 610 7.99 16.58 9.14
N LEU A 611 7.17 17.50 8.64
CA LEU A 611 7.63 18.85 8.27
C LEU A 611 8.19 19.61 9.47
N THR A 612 7.55 19.52 10.64
CA THR A 612 8.07 20.10 11.88
C THR A 612 9.44 19.52 12.24
N LEU A 613 9.59 18.21 12.21
CA LEU A 613 10.86 17.53 12.47
C LEU A 613 11.96 17.93 11.46
N ALA A 614 11.58 18.04 10.18
CA ALA A 614 12.49 18.45 9.11
C ALA A 614 12.95 19.92 9.27
N LEU A 615 12.06 20.82 9.66
CA LEU A 615 12.41 22.22 9.95
C LEU A 615 13.37 22.34 11.14
N VAL A 616 13.11 21.60 12.21
CA VAL A 616 13.99 21.58 13.41
C VAL A 616 15.39 21.03 13.09
N SER A 617 15.48 20.01 12.23
CA SER A 617 16.76 19.43 11.82
C SER A 617 17.45 20.19 10.66
N GLY A 618 16.78 21.19 10.06
CA GLY A 618 17.29 21.93 8.90
C GLY A 618 17.24 21.14 7.58
N ASP A 619 16.44 20.07 7.51
CA ASP A 619 16.24 19.27 6.28
C ASP A 619 15.22 19.93 5.34
N HIS A 620 15.65 21.01 4.70
CA HIS A 620 14.84 21.73 3.73
C HIS A 620 14.54 20.96 2.45
N ALA A 621 15.27 19.86 2.17
CA ALA A 621 15.01 19.01 1.02
C ALA A 621 13.73 18.18 1.24
N THR A 622 13.61 17.57 2.42
CA THR A 622 12.38 16.88 2.83
C THR A 622 11.19 17.85 2.86
N VAL A 623 11.35 19.06 3.42
CA VAL A 623 10.26 20.06 3.44
C VAL A 623 9.77 20.35 2.02
N ARG A 624 10.67 20.58 1.07
CA ARG A 624 10.30 20.87 -0.31
C ARG A 624 9.57 19.69 -0.94
N THR A 625 10.13 18.48 -0.82
CA THR A 625 9.54 17.28 -1.43
C THR A 625 8.12 17.02 -0.94
N VAL A 626 7.90 17.09 0.39
CA VAL A 626 6.58 16.86 0.98
C VAL A 626 5.60 17.96 0.60
N VAL A 627 6.05 19.24 0.61
CA VAL A 627 5.20 20.37 0.25
C VAL A 627 4.83 20.36 -1.23
N ASP A 628 5.80 20.14 -2.14
CA ASP A 628 5.55 20.09 -3.59
C ASP A 628 4.56 18.97 -3.93
N ASP A 629 4.71 17.82 -3.29
CA ASP A 629 3.80 16.68 -3.44
C ASP A 629 2.40 16.98 -2.89
N ALA A 630 2.30 17.57 -1.70
CA ALA A 630 1.04 17.97 -1.10
C ALA A 630 0.33 19.06 -1.92
N LEU A 631 1.06 20.08 -2.40
CA LEU A 631 0.50 21.16 -3.21
C LEU A 631 0.06 20.68 -4.60
N GLY A 632 0.69 19.64 -5.16
CA GLY A 632 0.24 19.00 -6.40
C GLY A 632 -1.12 18.29 -6.28
N ARG A 633 -1.59 18.06 -5.05
CA ARG A 633 -2.84 17.36 -4.72
C ARG A 633 -3.99 18.28 -4.27
N ILE A 634 -3.78 19.59 -4.21
CA ILE A 634 -4.66 20.58 -3.56
C ILE A 634 -6.05 20.77 -4.20
N ASP A 635 -6.37 20.08 -5.26
CA ASP A 635 -7.74 20.12 -5.82
C ASP A 635 -8.77 19.30 -5.00
N ALA A 636 -8.34 18.52 -3.98
CA ALA A 636 -9.24 17.79 -3.10
C ALA A 636 -9.64 18.59 -1.85
N PRO A 637 -10.92 18.60 -1.44
CA PRO A 637 -11.41 19.40 -0.28
C PRO A 637 -10.73 19.08 1.05
N ILE A 638 -10.36 17.80 1.29
CA ILE A 638 -9.63 17.36 2.50
C ILE A 638 -8.28 18.06 2.61
N GLU A 639 -7.56 18.17 1.50
CA GLU A 639 -6.22 18.75 1.48
C GLU A 639 -6.24 20.26 1.71
N ALA A 640 -7.34 20.92 1.39
CA ALA A 640 -7.53 22.34 1.71
C ALA A 640 -7.52 22.60 3.22
N SER A 641 -7.95 21.66 4.07
CA SER A 641 -7.92 21.83 5.53
C SER A 641 -6.49 21.82 6.10
N MET A 642 -5.56 21.14 5.42
CA MET A 642 -4.15 21.07 5.78
C MET A 642 -3.28 22.11 5.07
N ARG A 643 -3.87 22.89 4.17
CA ARG A 643 -3.15 23.89 3.36
C ARG A 643 -2.35 24.87 4.21
N ALA A 644 -2.92 25.32 5.33
CA ALA A 644 -2.26 26.22 6.27
C ALA A 644 -0.93 25.61 6.78
N PHE A 645 -0.94 24.32 7.09
CA PHE A 645 0.22 23.63 7.61
C PHE A 645 1.34 23.54 6.57
N TYR A 646 1.02 23.05 5.37
CA TYR A 646 2.00 22.94 4.28
C TYR A 646 2.55 24.29 3.86
N ALA A 647 1.68 25.29 3.73
CA ALA A 647 2.05 26.66 3.41
C ALA A 647 2.95 27.27 4.48
N GLY A 648 2.63 27.06 5.76
CA GLY A 648 3.44 27.52 6.89
C GLY A 648 4.85 26.93 6.89
N ALA A 649 4.97 25.63 6.69
CA ALA A 649 6.25 24.95 6.59
C ALA A 649 7.07 25.43 5.37
N ALA A 650 6.41 25.63 4.23
CA ALA A 650 7.04 26.18 3.03
C ALA A 650 7.57 27.60 3.26
N ALA A 651 6.76 28.49 3.88
CA ALA A 651 7.16 29.84 4.19
C ALA A 651 8.40 29.90 5.09
N ARG A 652 8.43 29.11 6.17
CA ARG A 652 9.58 29.03 7.08
C ARG A 652 10.82 28.49 6.39
N SER A 653 10.68 27.42 5.61
CA SER A 653 11.78 26.86 4.84
C SER A 653 12.32 27.85 3.82
N ALA A 654 11.45 28.60 3.13
CA ALA A 654 11.84 29.66 2.19
C ALA A 654 12.57 30.82 2.91
N TYR A 655 12.04 31.26 4.05
CA TYR A 655 12.67 32.30 4.87
C TYR A 655 14.08 31.93 5.33
N LEU A 656 14.24 30.73 5.90
CA LEU A 656 15.56 30.24 6.38
C LEU A 656 16.60 30.09 5.26
N ARG A 657 16.17 30.01 4.01
CA ARG A 657 17.03 29.97 2.80
C ARG A 657 17.14 31.32 2.09
N GLU A 658 16.53 32.38 2.64
CA GLU A 658 16.46 33.71 2.04
C GLU A 658 15.81 33.69 0.62
N ASP A 659 14.83 32.80 0.40
CA ASP A 659 14.14 32.58 -0.87
C ASP A 659 12.87 33.45 -0.98
N LEU A 660 13.01 34.66 -1.47
CA LEU A 660 11.89 35.60 -1.67
C LEU A 660 10.85 35.08 -2.66
N ALA A 661 11.31 34.39 -3.74
CA ALA A 661 10.37 33.85 -4.74
C ALA A 661 9.52 32.72 -4.14
N GLY A 662 10.10 31.91 -3.26
CA GLY A 662 9.36 30.90 -2.51
C GLY A 662 8.32 31.50 -1.58
N LEU A 663 8.64 32.62 -0.90
CA LEU A 663 7.69 33.33 -0.06
C LEU A 663 6.55 33.95 -0.87
N ASP A 664 6.85 34.59 -2.03
CA ASP A 664 5.83 35.12 -2.94
C ASP A 664 4.86 34.05 -3.43
N ALA A 665 5.39 32.86 -3.73
CA ALA A 665 4.57 31.70 -4.14
C ALA A 665 3.60 31.28 -3.02
N VAL A 666 4.06 31.24 -1.75
CA VAL A 666 3.20 30.91 -0.60
C VAL A 666 2.13 31.98 -0.38
N VAL A 667 2.49 33.25 -0.44
CA VAL A 667 1.53 34.36 -0.33
C VAL A 667 0.48 34.28 -1.45
N GLY A 668 0.90 33.99 -2.68
CA GLY A 668 0.02 33.78 -3.83
C GLY A 668 -0.93 32.61 -3.64
N LEU A 669 -0.45 31.49 -3.08
CA LEU A 669 -1.25 30.31 -2.75
C LEU A 669 -2.37 30.62 -1.74
N LEU A 670 -2.11 31.56 -0.81
CA LEU A 670 -3.03 31.97 0.25
C LEU A 670 -3.80 33.29 -0.09
N ALA A 671 -3.85 33.69 -1.36
CA ALA A 671 -4.51 34.93 -1.76
C ALA A 671 -6.03 34.91 -1.49
N ASP A 672 -6.68 33.79 -1.77
CA ASP A 672 -8.12 33.57 -1.59
C ASP A 672 -8.39 32.70 -0.35
N VAL A 673 -8.05 33.24 0.85
CA VAL A 673 -8.22 32.48 2.10
C VAL A 673 -9.66 32.54 2.60
N ALA A 674 -10.19 31.35 2.95
CA ALA A 674 -11.51 31.17 3.53
C ALA A 674 -11.45 30.86 5.04
N ARG A 675 -10.33 30.34 5.55
CA ARG A 675 -10.18 29.86 6.94
C ARG A 675 -9.31 30.80 7.79
N PRO A 676 -9.61 30.97 9.09
CA PRO A 676 -8.79 31.76 10.01
C PRO A 676 -7.33 31.30 10.08
N GLU A 677 -7.09 30.02 10.07
CA GLU A 677 -5.75 29.39 10.13
C GLU A 677 -4.90 29.80 8.91
N GLU A 678 -5.49 29.79 7.71
CA GLU A 678 -4.83 30.25 6.48
C GLU A 678 -4.50 31.74 6.53
N ALA A 679 -5.40 32.56 7.11
CA ALA A 679 -5.15 33.99 7.28
C ALA A 679 -3.98 34.27 8.23
N ILE A 680 -3.83 33.49 9.31
CA ILE A 680 -2.67 33.56 10.21
C ILE A 680 -1.39 33.25 9.44
N VAL A 681 -1.36 32.12 8.69
CA VAL A 681 -0.16 31.68 7.93
C VAL A 681 0.17 32.70 6.84
N ARG A 682 -0.84 33.30 6.15
CA ARG A 682 -0.60 34.34 5.18
C ARG A 682 0.07 35.56 5.85
N THR A 683 -0.43 36.01 6.98
CA THR A 683 0.16 37.14 7.73
C THR A 683 1.62 36.86 8.11
N ILE A 684 1.92 35.62 8.53
CA ILE A 684 3.30 35.18 8.84
C ILE A 684 4.15 35.19 7.55
N ALA A 685 3.68 34.62 6.44
CA ALA A 685 4.44 34.55 5.19
C ALA A 685 4.75 35.96 4.64
N GLU A 686 3.75 36.86 4.64
CA GLU A 686 3.92 38.28 4.29
C GLU A 686 4.92 38.97 5.23
N THR A 687 4.88 38.66 6.51
CA THR A 687 5.85 39.17 7.50
C THR A 687 7.27 38.67 7.21
N LEU A 688 7.45 37.39 6.96
CA LEU A 688 8.75 36.82 6.65
C LEU A 688 9.33 37.39 5.35
N HIS A 689 8.48 37.61 4.34
CA HIS A 689 8.88 38.30 3.12
C HIS A 689 9.30 39.76 3.42
N ALA A 690 8.52 40.48 4.22
CA ALA A 690 8.81 41.87 4.61
C ALA A 690 10.10 42.00 5.44
N ARG A 691 10.41 40.99 6.31
CA ARG A 691 11.67 40.94 7.08
C ARG A 691 12.87 40.82 6.17
N LEU A 692 12.83 39.95 5.18
CA LEU A 692 13.93 39.82 4.19
C LEU A 692 14.06 41.06 3.31
N SER A 693 12.96 41.78 3.08
CA SER A 693 12.93 43.03 2.28
C SER A 693 13.20 44.29 3.10
N GLY A 694 13.36 44.17 4.43
CA GLY A 694 13.66 45.33 5.31
C GLY A 694 12.46 46.25 5.60
N ASN A 695 11.22 45.75 5.51
CA ASN A 695 10.00 46.55 5.69
C ASN A 695 8.95 45.87 6.60
N ALA A 696 9.39 45.26 7.70
CA ALA A 696 8.53 44.45 8.56
C ALA A 696 7.70 45.22 9.59
N ASP A 697 7.98 46.54 9.81
CA ASP A 697 7.34 47.33 10.85
C ASP A 697 5.80 47.40 10.73
N ALA A 698 5.28 47.32 9.51
CA ALA A 698 3.86 47.37 9.23
C ALA A 698 3.08 46.14 9.75
N PHE A 699 3.80 45.05 10.04
CA PHE A 699 3.17 43.78 10.43
C PHE A 699 2.99 43.58 11.94
N VAL A 700 3.51 44.49 12.79
CA VAL A 700 3.37 44.37 14.26
C VAL A 700 1.91 44.30 14.71
N ALA A 701 1.02 45.11 14.14
CA ALA A 701 -0.40 45.06 14.47
C ALA A 701 -1.13 43.87 13.86
N PRO A 702 -0.97 43.55 12.56
CA PRO A 702 -1.55 42.30 11.97
C PRO A 702 -1.15 41.03 12.70
N LEU A 703 0.11 40.90 13.15
CA LEU A 703 0.58 39.77 13.93
C LEU A 703 -0.08 39.68 15.32
N ALA A 704 -0.41 40.80 15.96
CA ALA A 704 -1.15 40.79 17.22
C ALA A 704 -2.59 40.26 17.04
N GLU A 705 -3.26 40.63 15.94
CA GLU A 705 -4.56 40.09 15.58
C GLU A 705 -4.49 38.59 15.25
N ALA A 706 -3.47 38.15 14.50
CA ALA A 706 -3.22 36.77 14.19
C ALA A 706 -2.95 35.95 15.46
N GLU A 707 -2.18 36.46 16.42
CA GLU A 707 -1.94 35.82 17.72
C GLU A 707 -3.23 35.65 18.54
N ALA A 708 -4.10 36.63 18.55
CA ALA A 708 -5.40 36.56 19.21
C ALA A 708 -6.28 35.46 18.58
N THR A 709 -6.34 35.43 17.24
CA THR A 709 -7.07 34.42 16.48
C THR A 709 -6.48 33.02 16.74
N GLN A 710 -5.15 32.88 16.76
CA GLN A 710 -4.49 31.59 17.06
C GLN A 710 -4.87 31.07 18.43
N ARG A 711 -4.90 31.93 19.44
CA ARG A 711 -5.28 31.56 20.82
C ARG A 711 -6.72 31.10 20.90
N ASP A 712 -7.64 31.79 20.24
CA ASP A 712 -9.05 31.46 20.18
C ASP A 712 -9.27 30.12 19.45
N ARG A 713 -8.56 29.89 18.35
CA ARG A 713 -8.64 28.70 17.52
C ARG A 713 -7.78 27.53 18.00
N ARG A 714 -6.89 27.74 18.98
CA ARG A 714 -5.94 26.73 19.53
C ARG A 714 -5.10 26.00 18.46
N CYS A 715 -4.77 26.68 17.35
CA CYS A 715 -4.08 26.11 16.20
C CYS A 715 -2.55 26.27 16.29
N TRP A 716 -1.96 25.83 17.41
CA TRP A 716 -0.55 26.07 17.74
C TRP A 716 0.44 25.32 16.86
N LEU A 717 0.13 24.08 16.47
CA LEU A 717 1.00 23.27 15.62
C LEU A 717 0.85 23.56 14.13
N GLU A 718 -0.27 24.18 13.72
CA GLU A 718 -0.66 24.33 12.32
C GLU A 718 -0.14 25.60 11.67
N THR A 719 -0.17 26.69 12.41
CA THR A 719 -0.01 28.02 11.80
C THR A 719 1.36 28.64 11.99
N GLY A 720 2.12 28.20 12.98
CA GLY A 720 3.28 28.89 13.50
C GLY A 720 2.92 29.91 14.58
N LEU A 721 3.86 30.74 14.97
CA LEU A 721 3.75 31.56 16.18
C LEU A 721 3.81 33.09 15.88
N PRO A 722 2.68 33.71 15.53
CA PRO A 722 2.64 35.15 15.22
C PRO A 722 3.16 36.02 16.37
N GLY A 723 2.99 35.57 17.63
CA GLY A 723 3.52 36.27 18.80
C GLY A 723 5.06 36.31 18.82
N LEU A 724 5.75 35.27 18.43
CA LEU A 724 7.20 35.29 18.32
C LEU A 724 7.69 36.09 17.11
N GLU A 725 6.98 36.07 15.98
CA GLU A 725 7.29 36.90 14.83
C GLU A 725 7.20 38.39 15.20
N ARG A 726 6.10 38.79 15.87
CA ARG A 726 5.89 40.15 16.37
C ARG A 726 7.02 40.56 17.32
N ALA A 727 7.34 39.70 18.27
CA ALA A 727 8.39 39.97 19.25
C ALA A 727 9.78 40.09 18.58
N THR A 728 10.04 39.30 17.56
CA THR A 728 11.32 39.35 16.82
C THR A 728 11.49 40.65 16.06
N ILE A 729 10.42 41.16 15.41
CA ILE A 729 10.46 42.48 14.76
C ILE A 729 10.81 43.56 15.78
N LEU A 730 10.18 43.53 16.97
CA LEU A 730 10.47 44.51 18.04
C LEU A 730 11.92 44.41 18.52
N LEU A 731 12.48 43.20 18.57
CA LEU A 731 13.89 43.01 18.93
C LEU A 731 14.82 43.58 17.86
N GLU A 732 14.53 43.35 16.59
CA GLU A 732 15.27 43.87 15.43
C GLU A 732 15.26 45.43 15.40
N GLN A 733 14.19 46.05 15.90
CA GLN A 733 14.09 47.51 16.12
C GLN A 733 14.89 47.98 17.34
N GLY A 734 15.56 47.12 18.08
CA GLY A 734 16.29 47.48 19.32
C GLY A 734 15.39 47.66 20.54
N ARG A 735 14.11 47.32 20.45
CA ARG A 735 13.11 47.49 21.52
C ARG A 735 13.04 46.21 22.40
N THR A 736 14.16 45.85 23.01
CA THR A 736 14.31 44.58 23.72
C THR A 736 13.25 44.34 24.80
N ILE A 737 12.91 45.35 25.61
CA ILE A 737 11.90 45.19 26.67
C ILE A 737 10.53 44.85 26.05
N ALA A 738 10.11 45.64 25.05
CA ALA A 738 8.87 45.40 24.35
C ALA A 738 8.82 44.06 23.61
N ALA A 739 9.96 43.58 23.09
CA ALA A 739 10.10 42.30 22.46
C ALA A 739 9.87 41.15 23.47
N VAL A 740 10.49 41.23 24.63
CA VAL A 740 10.33 40.24 25.71
C VAL A 740 8.88 40.22 26.23
N GLU A 741 8.27 41.40 26.44
CA GLU A 741 6.86 41.50 26.83
C GLU A 741 5.93 40.92 25.75
N ALA A 742 6.23 41.13 24.48
CA ALA A 742 5.45 40.61 23.39
C ALA A 742 5.57 39.04 23.21
N ALA A 743 6.70 38.43 23.61
CA ALA A 743 6.92 37.00 23.56
C ALA A 743 6.29 36.27 24.76
N GLU A 744 6.09 36.92 25.88
CA GLU A 744 5.63 36.34 27.14
C GLU A 744 4.36 35.50 27.00
N PRO A 745 3.25 35.94 26.34
CA PRO A 745 2.04 35.13 26.23
C PRO A 745 2.26 33.80 25.48
N THR A 746 3.10 33.77 24.45
CA THR A 746 3.44 32.57 23.69
C THR A 746 4.29 31.64 24.54
N LEU A 747 5.25 32.15 25.32
CA LEU A 747 6.08 31.37 26.23
C LEU A 747 5.30 30.81 27.41
N ALA A 748 4.31 31.57 27.93
CA ALA A 748 3.37 31.07 28.94
C ALA A 748 2.57 29.89 28.41
N THR A 749 2.03 29.99 27.20
CA THR A 749 1.34 28.89 26.52
C THR A 749 2.26 27.67 26.35
N ALA A 750 3.53 27.86 25.98
CA ALA A 750 4.49 26.77 25.87
C ALA A 750 4.81 26.11 27.22
N THR A 751 4.72 26.87 28.33
CA THR A 751 4.87 26.33 29.66
C THR A 751 3.69 25.46 30.08
N GLU A 752 2.48 25.83 29.66
CA GLU A 752 1.24 25.13 29.97
C GLU A 752 1.05 23.87 29.11
N LEU A 753 1.22 24.01 27.80
CA LEU A 753 0.89 22.94 26.82
C LEU A 753 2.07 22.04 26.50
N GLY A 754 3.28 22.47 26.75
CA GLY A 754 4.54 21.78 26.42
C GLY A 754 5.44 22.63 25.53
N PRO A 755 6.77 22.62 25.81
CA PRO A 755 7.75 23.45 25.11
C PRO A 755 7.83 23.20 23.61
N GLY A 756 7.41 22.04 23.16
CA GLY A 756 7.47 21.62 21.75
C GLY A 756 6.56 22.42 20.82
N ILE A 757 5.56 23.20 21.31
CA ILE A 757 4.79 24.10 20.46
C ILE A 757 5.67 25.18 19.79
N LEU A 758 6.86 25.46 20.35
CA LEU A 758 7.81 26.43 19.80
C LEU A 758 8.63 25.86 18.63
N LEU A 759 8.71 24.52 18.49
CA LEU A 759 9.57 23.83 17.52
C LEU A 759 9.39 24.27 16.06
N PRO A 760 8.18 24.45 15.53
CA PRO A 760 8.01 24.81 14.13
C PRO A 760 8.71 26.09 13.71
N ASP A 761 8.88 27.03 14.63
CA ASP A 761 9.42 28.39 14.36
C ASP A 761 10.75 28.70 15.04
N VAL A 762 11.22 27.84 15.91
CA VAL A 762 12.37 28.11 16.81
C VAL A 762 13.62 28.61 16.09
N SER A 763 13.93 28.10 14.91
CA SER A 763 15.14 28.43 14.15
C SER A 763 15.18 29.90 13.73
N GLY A 764 14.01 30.53 13.51
CA GLY A 764 13.89 31.94 13.16
C GLY A 764 13.99 32.89 14.36
N HIS A 765 13.90 32.39 15.61
CA HIS A 765 13.71 33.20 16.81
C HIS A 765 14.77 32.97 17.92
N VAL A 766 15.88 32.29 17.62
CA VAL A 766 16.93 32.01 18.62
C VAL A 766 17.44 33.26 19.34
N PRO A 767 17.70 34.42 18.69
CA PRO A 767 18.10 35.63 19.39
C PRO A 767 17.06 36.14 20.38
N LEU A 768 15.78 36.13 20.01
CA LEU A 768 14.66 36.54 20.87
C LEU A 768 14.55 35.59 22.09
N LEU A 769 14.59 34.29 21.87
CA LEU A 769 14.50 33.30 22.95
C LEU A 769 15.62 33.49 23.96
N ARG A 770 16.85 33.75 23.50
CA ARG A 770 17.98 34.04 24.40
C ARG A 770 17.72 35.32 25.21
N ALA A 771 17.23 36.39 24.57
CA ALA A 771 16.89 37.60 25.27
C ALA A 771 15.78 37.40 26.34
N CYS A 772 14.79 36.55 26.07
CA CYS A 772 13.75 36.17 27.03
C CYS A 772 14.35 35.39 28.22
N ALA A 773 15.25 34.48 27.98
CA ALA A 773 15.92 33.71 29.04
C ALA A 773 16.80 34.60 29.91
N GLU A 774 17.55 35.55 29.33
CA GLU A 774 18.35 36.53 30.02
C GLU A 774 17.50 37.48 30.88
N ALA A 775 16.30 37.78 30.39
CA ALA A 775 15.32 38.61 31.14
C ALA A 775 14.57 37.77 32.23
N GLY A 776 14.82 36.51 32.35
CA GLY A 776 14.15 35.63 33.32
C GLY A 776 12.72 35.23 32.96
N VAL A 777 12.31 35.39 31.70
CA VAL A 777 10.97 35.04 31.20
C VAL A 777 10.99 33.61 30.72
N HIS A 778 10.28 32.70 31.39
CA HIS A 778 10.19 31.26 31.12
C HIS A 778 11.52 30.58 30.79
N PRO A 779 12.59 30.79 31.59
CA PRO A 779 13.96 30.38 31.22
C PRO A 779 14.09 28.86 31.05
N GLU A 780 13.36 28.04 31.81
CA GLU A 780 13.41 26.59 31.75
C GLU A 780 12.89 26.07 30.39
N VAL A 781 11.74 26.57 29.94
CA VAL A 781 11.15 26.25 28.65
C VAL A 781 12.06 26.65 27.49
N VAL A 782 12.56 27.88 27.55
CA VAL A 782 13.46 28.43 26.52
C VAL A 782 14.75 27.62 26.44
N GLN A 783 15.38 27.30 27.55
CA GLN A 783 16.61 26.49 27.59
C GLN A 783 16.38 25.08 27.06
N ALA A 784 15.26 24.43 27.44
CA ALA A 784 14.91 23.11 26.97
C ALA A 784 14.74 23.06 25.43
N VAL A 785 14.03 24.05 24.87
CA VAL A 785 13.83 24.13 23.41
C VAL A 785 15.14 24.40 22.67
N LEU A 786 15.93 25.36 23.13
CA LEU A 786 17.23 25.64 22.51
C LEU A 786 18.16 24.42 22.56
N ALA A 787 18.19 23.69 23.68
CA ALA A 787 18.97 22.46 23.80
C ALA A 787 18.51 21.36 22.85
N ALA A 788 17.19 21.18 22.67
CA ALA A 788 16.62 20.22 21.73
C ALA A 788 17.00 20.54 20.29
N VAL A 789 16.92 21.81 19.88
CA VAL A 789 17.34 22.25 18.55
C VAL A 789 18.84 22.06 18.33
N GLU A 790 19.67 22.43 19.31
CA GLU A 790 21.12 22.22 19.22
C GLU A 790 21.48 20.72 19.14
N ALA A 791 20.72 19.87 19.82
CA ALA A 791 20.89 18.41 19.74
C ALA A 791 20.49 17.87 18.35
N SER A 792 19.41 18.37 17.77
CA SER A 792 18.92 17.98 16.43
C SER A 792 19.80 18.50 15.30
N ALA A 793 20.38 19.69 15.44
CA ALA A 793 21.33 20.25 14.49
C ALA A 793 22.70 19.55 14.52
N ARG A 794 22.98 18.75 15.54
CA ARG A 794 24.15 17.87 15.54
C ARG A 794 23.85 16.66 14.66
N PRO A 795 24.59 16.49 13.54
CA PRO A 795 24.38 15.33 12.71
C PRO A 795 24.51 14.07 13.56
N THR A 796 23.44 13.31 13.68
CA THR A 796 23.44 12.03 14.39
C THR A 796 24.29 11.01 13.64
N ALA A 797 24.99 10.13 14.37
CA ALA A 797 25.73 9.05 13.73
C ALA A 797 24.78 8.20 12.88
N VAL A 798 25.01 8.17 11.56
CA VAL A 798 24.17 7.46 10.60
C VAL A 798 24.52 5.99 10.60
N ALA A 799 23.53 5.11 10.74
CA ALA A 799 23.74 3.66 10.65
C ALA A 799 24.19 3.29 9.23
N VAL A 800 25.20 2.44 9.12
CA VAL A 800 25.61 1.88 7.83
C VAL A 800 24.69 0.71 7.52
N PRO A 801 23.83 0.80 6.48
CA PRO A 801 22.88 -0.25 6.15
C PRO A 801 23.54 -1.62 6.01
N GLY A 802 22.94 -2.66 6.59
CA GLY A 802 23.46 -4.03 6.53
C GLY A 802 24.60 -4.34 7.51
N THR A 803 24.98 -3.41 8.39
CA THR A 803 26.04 -3.63 9.39
C THR A 803 25.62 -3.11 10.78
N SER A 804 26.34 -3.49 11.82
CA SER A 804 26.19 -2.90 13.17
C SER A 804 26.96 -1.58 13.34
N GLU A 805 27.67 -1.10 12.30
CA GLU A 805 28.50 0.08 12.34
C GLU A 805 27.69 1.37 12.11
N ARG A 806 28.15 2.46 12.68
CA ARG A 806 27.57 3.81 12.46
C ARG A 806 28.68 4.79 12.10
N LEU A 807 28.46 5.62 11.08
CA LEU A 807 29.35 6.73 10.76
C LEU A 807 29.04 7.90 11.69
N SER A 808 30.05 8.41 12.38
CA SER A 808 29.88 9.62 13.17
C SER A 808 29.69 10.84 12.26
N PRO A 809 29.10 11.93 12.79
CA PRO A 809 28.94 13.18 12.04
C PRO A 809 30.24 13.65 11.39
N ARG A 810 31.33 13.58 12.14
CA ARG A 810 32.64 13.99 11.66
C ARG A 810 33.17 13.09 10.53
N GLU A 811 32.85 11.81 10.58
CA GLU A 811 33.16 10.86 9.52
C GLU A 811 32.34 11.13 8.27
N LEU A 812 31.05 11.53 8.40
CA LEU A 812 30.20 11.95 7.29
C LEU A 812 30.68 13.24 6.62
N GLU A 813 31.07 14.25 7.41
CA GLU A 813 31.68 15.48 6.89
C GLU A 813 32.96 15.20 6.10
N VAL A 814 33.86 14.38 6.67
CA VAL A 814 35.06 13.95 5.96
C VAL A 814 34.69 13.21 4.68
N LEU A 815 33.72 12.31 4.72
CA LEU A 815 33.28 11.52 3.58
C LEU A 815 32.68 12.40 2.46
N ALA A 816 31.89 13.43 2.82
CA ALA A 816 31.35 14.40 1.87
C ALA A 816 32.48 15.15 1.14
N TYR A 817 33.48 15.66 1.83
CA TYR A 817 34.63 16.30 1.21
C TYR A 817 35.46 15.33 0.35
N VAL A 818 35.49 14.06 0.74
CA VAL A 818 36.14 13.01 -0.07
C VAL A 818 35.36 12.81 -1.37
N ALA A 819 34.04 12.88 -1.34
CA ALA A 819 33.20 12.78 -2.52
C ALA A 819 33.32 13.98 -3.48
N GLU A 820 33.65 15.16 -2.93
CA GLU A 820 34.01 16.35 -3.71
C GLU A 820 35.42 16.25 -4.34
N GLY A 821 36.17 15.21 -4.04
CA GLY A 821 37.53 14.99 -4.60
C GLY A 821 38.64 15.74 -3.86
N ARG A 822 38.40 16.37 -2.72
CA ARG A 822 39.39 17.16 -1.97
C ARG A 822 40.52 16.30 -1.38
N SER A 823 41.75 16.78 -1.40
CA SER A 823 42.90 16.14 -0.76
C SER A 823 42.75 16.17 0.78
N ASN A 824 43.47 15.30 1.48
CA ASN A 824 43.47 15.28 2.96
C ASN A 824 43.86 16.63 3.57
N ARG A 825 44.77 17.35 2.92
CA ARG A 825 45.20 18.68 3.34
C ARG A 825 44.13 19.74 3.19
N GLU A 826 43.37 19.70 2.10
CA GLU A 826 42.24 20.60 1.88
C GLU A 826 41.10 20.31 2.84
N ILE A 827 40.82 19.01 3.13
CA ILE A 827 39.87 18.59 4.15
C ILE A 827 40.30 19.04 5.53
N ALA A 828 41.58 18.87 5.86
CA ALA A 828 42.16 19.30 7.15
C ALA A 828 41.98 20.81 7.35
N THR A 829 42.22 21.62 6.30
CA THR A 829 42.01 23.07 6.32
C THR A 829 40.54 23.43 6.47
N ALA A 830 39.65 22.82 5.70
CA ALA A 830 38.24 23.08 5.74
C ALA A 830 37.57 22.73 7.08
N LEU A 831 38.08 21.69 7.73
CA LEU A 831 37.53 21.16 8.99
C LEU A 831 38.31 21.63 10.25
N PHE A 832 39.32 22.47 10.09
CA PHE A 832 40.20 22.98 11.17
C PHE A 832 40.84 21.86 12.02
N ILE A 833 41.31 20.79 11.36
CA ILE A 833 41.98 19.65 12.00
C ILE A 833 43.32 19.33 11.32
N SER A 834 44.10 18.43 11.90
CA SER A 834 45.37 18.02 11.27
C SER A 834 45.17 17.01 10.16
N ASP A 835 46.09 16.97 9.17
CA ASP A 835 46.08 15.96 8.09
C ASP A 835 46.15 14.53 8.65
N VAL A 836 46.78 14.33 9.78
CA VAL A 836 46.85 13.04 10.51
C VAL A 836 45.47 12.66 11.03
N THR A 837 44.70 13.64 11.53
CA THR A 837 43.32 13.43 11.99
C THR A 837 42.38 13.03 10.85
N VAL A 838 42.50 13.68 9.67
CA VAL A 838 41.75 13.30 8.48
C VAL A 838 42.07 11.87 8.06
N LYS A 839 43.34 11.46 8.05
CA LYS A 839 43.77 10.08 7.75
C LYS A 839 43.16 9.07 8.75
N SER A 840 43.11 9.42 10.03
CA SER A 840 42.48 8.59 11.06
C SER A 840 40.98 8.43 10.83
N HIS A 841 40.25 9.50 10.47
CA HIS A 841 38.84 9.42 10.09
C HIS A 841 38.67 8.58 8.85
N LEU A 842 39.45 8.78 7.80
CA LEU A 842 39.38 7.96 6.58
C LEU A 842 39.59 6.48 6.86
N THR A 843 40.56 6.12 7.70
CA THR A 843 40.75 4.71 8.05
C THR A 843 39.54 4.10 8.74
N ARG A 844 38.87 4.86 9.63
CA ARG A 844 37.64 4.41 10.28
C ARG A 844 36.46 4.31 9.29
N ILE A 845 36.30 5.28 8.40
CA ILE A 845 35.29 5.29 7.34
C ILE A 845 35.49 4.06 6.45
N LEU A 846 36.69 3.81 5.96
CA LEU A 846 37.00 2.66 5.11
C LEU A 846 36.61 1.35 5.79
N ARG A 847 36.95 1.20 7.08
CA ARG A 847 36.58 0.01 7.87
C ARG A 847 35.05 -0.13 8.02
N LYS A 848 34.38 0.96 8.39
CA LYS A 848 32.90 0.95 8.62
C LYS A 848 32.08 0.73 7.36
N LEU A 849 32.60 1.19 6.21
CA LEU A 849 31.95 0.99 4.90
C LEU A 849 32.43 -0.29 4.19
N ASP A 850 33.34 -1.07 4.81
CA ASP A 850 34.02 -2.21 4.19
C ASP A 850 34.64 -1.86 2.81
N ALA A 851 35.29 -0.70 2.76
CA ALA A 851 35.84 -0.17 1.53
C ALA A 851 37.38 -0.29 1.53
N SER A 852 37.93 -0.74 0.39
CA SER A 852 39.38 -0.96 0.22
C SER A 852 40.14 0.29 -0.22
N SER A 853 39.46 1.34 -0.65
CA SER A 853 40.03 2.58 -1.14
C SER A 853 39.15 3.77 -0.90
N ARG A 854 39.70 4.99 -0.96
CA ARG A 854 38.95 6.25 -0.90
C ARG A 854 37.82 6.36 -1.94
N THR A 855 38.12 5.97 -3.19
CA THR A 855 37.14 5.98 -4.28
C THR A 855 36.07 4.93 -4.05
N HIS A 856 36.43 3.76 -3.52
CA HIS A 856 35.52 2.70 -3.16
C HIS A 856 34.61 3.12 -1.98
N ALA A 857 35.12 3.89 -1.01
CA ALA A 857 34.30 4.43 0.09
C ALA A 857 33.21 5.39 -0.41
N VAL A 858 33.54 6.26 -1.38
CA VAL A 858 32.55 7.17 -2.00
C VAL A 858 31.50 6.39 -2.80
N ALA A 859 31.92 5.41 -3.59
CA ALA A 859 30.99 4.55 -4.33
C ALA A 859 30.06 3.82 -3.37
N ARG A 860 30.62 3.20 -2.33
CA ARG A 860 29.87 2.48 -1.30
C ARG A 860 28.92 3.37 -0.51
N ALA A 861 29.36 4.59 -0.17
CA ALA A 861 28.51 5.56 0.53
C ALA A 861 27.34 6.03 -0.32
N ARG A 862 27.52 6.21 -1.63
CA ARG A 862 26.42 6.51 -2.57
C ARG A 862 25.49 5.32 -2.75
N GLU A 863 26.02 4.10 -2.85
CA GLU A 863 25.22 2.86 -2.88
C GLU A 863 24.35 2.72 -1.62
N LEU A 864 24.87 3.12 -0.48
CA LEU A 864 24.19 3.05 0.82
C LEU A 864 23.40 4.33 1.17
N HIS A 865 23.24 5.26 0.21
CA HIS A 865 22.58 6.55 0.42
C HIS A 865 23.05 7.34 1.64
N LEU A 866 24.35 7.28 1.93
CA LEU A 866 25.00 8.01 3.01
C LEU A 866 25.62 9.35 2.53
N LEU A 867 25.58 9.57 1.21
CA LEU A 867 26.06 10.77 0.49
C LEU A 867 25.07 11.15 -0.62
#